data_6abe90ba2c5df776b32d0753d9c6300d
#
_entry.id   6abe90ba2c5df776b32d0753d9c6300d
#
_cell.length_a   1.000
_cell.length_b   1.000
_cell.length_c   1.000
_cell.angle_alpha   90.00
_cell.angle_beta   90.00
_cell.angle_gamma   90.00
#
_symmetry.space_group_name_H-M   'P 1'
#
loop_
_entity.id
_entity.type
_entity.pdbx_description
1 polymer ?
#
loop_
_entity_poly.entity_id
_entity_poly.type
_entity_poly.pdbx_seq_one_letter_code
_entity_poly.pdbx_strand_id
1 'polypeptide(L)'
;MENIFTKTGYSISLKKENKNDVVVTLLTINNSDGTPRWIWNSNSNHPLFLKFYNISSKKAFVFASLIKLVFALKLQKLVFKKRSYYFSVLDNPVFDCSTNWALFTGTIGPNKKAVLYANNSFYKIAITPNASQLIHKEYEILAKINPDISSFEIPKATIISNDIIQLNDVSKNGERIKKITSNHLAALLEFYTVEKQTIKVGDWDLFNSLKNDFRSINDPRIPKNLTRKINTILDTIPDNELIELSLSHGDFTPWNMYQKKDELAIYDWELAQFDRPKAFDYFHFIIQNGILVNHESWEKIYADIRKIDNNSFASTFFNYDLEELNNYLKYYLLINCMQYLKTYSEQKNWHIQIDWLFQVWNEGFNIFVTNEYSSRELIIMDIFDSIQNQEYAALKFQNGFPEKLSLNSDIDLVIDKKMNDSILQTLQRHDLVSKVTFSKKSFMNSIQILTNDADMLSLDLIWQLKRRNFEILDAKKLIQAGFTNNYGIKNASSLYTARYVVLFYILNGARIPKKYLIYQEAFANSKKTIDFIIKDYFDNSKKSKQLLMNYINSNKQNKGINHIKNTINYCLDTIKNYQNNKGFIVTFSGVDGAGKSTVIDNIAFRIEKQLRKPVIVLRHRPSILPILSVWTKGKEKAHQDAISSLPRQGKNGSFVSSFLRFTYYYSDYLFGQFVIYFKYTSRGYVVIYDRYYFDFINDSKRSNIVLPKIISKLGYYLLLKPKFNFFLFADANVILNRKKELTKATIEELTKEYSSLFDSLSVKSNSSVYESINNEELDVTLNHIVKTIILA
;
A
#
# COMPACT_ATOMS: atom_id res chain seq x y z
N MET A 1 31.81 -28.38 11.96
CA MET A 1 31.68 -28.91 13.33
C MET A 1 33.03 -28.99 14.00
N GLU A 2 34.01 -29.67 13.39
CA GLU A 2 35.38 -29.79 13.93
C GLU A 2 35.99 -28.44 14.31
N ASN A 3 36.05 -27.49 13.42
CA ASN A 3 36.58 -26.14 13.70
C ASN A 3 35.96 -25.46 14.94
N ILE A 4 34.65 -25.66 15.22
CA ILE A 4 33.99 -25.09 16.40
C ILE A 4 34.55 -25.76 17.68
N PHE A 5 34.63 -27.09 17.68
CA PHE A 5 35.16 -27.81 18.86
C PHE A 5 36.66 -27.56 19.08
N THR A 6 37.45 -27.45 17.99
CA THR A 6 38.88 -27.09 18.11
C THR A 6 39.06 -25.75 18.83
N LYS A 7 38.26 -24.73 18.47
CA LYS A 7 38.29 -23.44 19.18
C LYS A 7 37.90 -23.55 20.66
N THR A 8 37.07 -24.54 21.03
CA THR A 8 36.67 -24.76 22.43
C THR A 8 37.60 -25.69 23.20
N GLY A 9 38.77 -26.08 22.65
CA GLY A 9 39.76 -26.87 23.31
C GLY A 9 39.63 -28.40 23.11
N TYR A 10 38.80 -28.84 22.14
CA TYR A 10 38.63 -30.26 21.85
C TYR A 10 38.91 -30.59 20.37
N SER A 11 39.62 -31.71 20.14
CA SER A 11 39.57 -32.45 18.88
C SER A 11 38.43 -33.45 18.92
N ILE A 12 37.69 -33.62 17.84
CA ILE A 12 36.63 -34.61 17.72
C ILE A 12 36.89 -35.56 16.55
N SER A 13 36.84 -36.87 16.84
CA SER A 13 37.10 -37.94 15.86
C SER A 13 36.05 -39.03 15.92
N LEU A 14 35.88 -39.77 14.83
CA LEU A 14 35.01 -40.97 14.77
C LEU A 14 35.73 -42.23 15.30
N LYS A 15 37.07 -42.15 15.44
CA LYS A 15 37.92 -43.24 15.93
C LYS A 15 38.66 -42.79 17.19
N LYS A 16 38.95 -43.71 18.09
CA LYS A 16 39.76 -43.43 19.27
C LYS A 16 41.19 -43.14 18.84
N GLU A 17 41.71 -41.97 19.20
CA GLU A 17 43.08 -41.54 18.85
C GLU A 17 44.01 -41.61 20.04
N ASN A 18 43.50 -41.28 21.25
CA ASN A 18 44.26 -41.24 22.48
C ASN A 18 43.66 -42.13 23.58
N LYS A 19 44.47 -42.56 24.53
CA LYS A 19 43.99 -43.35 25.68
C LYS A 19 42.95 -42.63 26.51
N ASN A 20 43.06 -41.29 26.62
CA ASN A 20 42.22 -40.42 27.45
C ASN A 20 41.01 -39.86 26.72
N ASP A 21 40.71 -40.31 25.51
CA ASP A 21 39.57 -39.84 24.74
C ASP A 21 38.23 -40.22 25.39
N VAL A 22 37.37 -39.21 25.56
CA VAL A 22 36.03 -39.36 26.14
C VAL A 22 35.04 -39.60 25.00
N VAL A 23 34.24 -40.69 25.10
CA VAL A 23 33.18 -40.97 24.13
C VAL A 23 31.96 -40.15 24.49
N VAL A 24 31.54 -39.24 23.60
CA VAL A 24 30.30 -38.45 23.74
C VAL A 24 29.36 -38.77 22.58
N THR A 25 28.14 -39.16 22.92
CA THR A 25 27.09 -39.35 21.91
C THR A 25 26.35 -38.03 21.75
N LEU A 26 26.40 -37.51 20.53
CA LEU A 26 25.72 -36.25 20.13
C LEU A 26 24.38 -36.54 19.51
N LEU A 27 23.40 -35.73 19.84
CA LEU A 27 22.11 -35.64 19.17
C LEU A 27 22.07 -34.35 18.35
N THR A 28 21.42 -34.39 17.17
CA THR A 28 21.37 -33.26 16.25
C THR A 28 19.98 -33.01 15.67
N ILE A 29 19.69 -31.73 15.42
CA ILE A 29 18.67 -31.26 14.49
C ILE A 29 19.40 -30.56 13.35
N ASN A 30 19.10 -30.93 12.09
CA ASN A 30 19.83 -30.45 10.94
C ASN A 30 19.05 -29.34 10.20
N ASN A 31 19.77 -28.51 9.46
CA ASN A 31 19.26 -27.61 8.44
C ASN A 31 18.70 -28.43 7.24
N SER A 32 18.04 -27.75 6.31
CA SER A 32 17.50 -28.34 5.08
C SER A 32 18.59 -28.93 4.15
N ASP A 33 19.82 -28.42 4.24
CA ASP A 33 21.01 -28.92 3.51
C ASP A 33 21.66 -30.15 4.17
N GLY A 34 21.11 -30.63 5.29
CA GLY A 34 21.63 -31.77 6.03
C GLY A 34 22.74 -31.45 7.04
N THR A 35 23.24 -30.22 7.10
CA THR A 35 24.23 -29.81 8.08
C THR A 35 23.61 -29.64 9.49
N PRO A 36 24.34 -29.99 10.58
CA PRO A 36 23.81 -29.81 11.93
C PRO A 36 23.55 -28.32 12.23
N ARG A 37 22.36 -28.04 12.75
CA ARG A 37 21.94 -26.71 13.22
C ARG A 37 22.06 -26.57 14.74
N TRP A 38 21.52 -27.55 15.46
CA TRP A 38 21.63 -27.69 16.90
C TRP A 38 22.23 -29.03 17.25
N ILE A 39 23.19 -29.04 18.19
CA ILE A 39 23.93 -30.20 18.64
C ILE A 39 23.90 -30.18 20.16
N TRP A 40 23.68 -31.33 20.80
CA TRP A 40 23.75 -31.44 22.25
C TRP A 40 24.17 -32.84 22.69
N ASN A 41 24.66 -32.95 23.94
CA ASN A 41 24.99 -34.21 24.54
C ASN A 41 23.75 -35.07 24.77
N SER A 42 23.72 -36.33 24.36
CA SER A 42 22.62 -37.28 24.50
C SER A 42 22.20 -37.51 25.94
N ASN A 43 23.07 -37.22 26.92
CA ASN A 43 22.80 -37.37 28.35
C ASN A 43 22.04 -36.15 28.91
N SER A 44 21.83 -35.09 28.17
CA SER A 44 21.08 -33.93 28.60
C SER A 44 19.64 -34.29 28.88
N ASN A 45 19.17 -34.07 30.12
CA ASN A 45 17.80 -34.32 30.54
C ASN A 45 16.82 -33.19 30.13
N HIS A 46 17.33 -32.06 29.72
CA HIS A 46 16.56 -30.88 29.31
C HIS A 46 16.93 -30.44 27.89
N PRO A 47 15.98 -29.91 27.12
CA PRO A 47 16.23 -29.42 25.76
C PRO A 47 16.96 -28.06 25.78
N LEU A 48 18.23 -28.01 26.20
CA LEU A 48 19.01 -26.79 26.37
C LEU A 48 19.11 -25.96 25.07
N PHE A 49 19.05 -26.61 23.91
CA PHE A 49 19.08 -25.93 22.62
C PHE A 49 17.85 -25.01 22.40
N LEU A 50 16.74 -25.19 23.15
CA LEU A 50 15.62 -24.25 23.12
C LEU A 50 15.97 -22.88 23.68
N LYS A 51 17.08 -22.70 24.40
CA LYS A 51 17.59 -21.39 24.79
C LYS A 51 18.02 -20.53 23.60
N PHE A 52 18.39 -21.16 22.47
CA PHE A 52 18.69 -20.48 21.21
C PHE A 52 17.47 -20.28 20.31
N TYR A 53 16.29 -20.81 20.72
CA TYR A 53 15.12 -20.86 19.87
C TYR A 53 14.14 -19.76 20.21
N ASN A 54 13.81 -18.94 19.20
CA ASN A 54 12.83 -17.87 19.39
C ASN A 54 11.39 -18.43 19.19
N ILE A 55 10.60 -18.43 20.28
CA ILE A 55 9.20 -18.90 20.29
C ILE A 55 8.27 -17.72 20.01
N SER A 56 8.37 -17.11 18.83
CA SER A 56 7.58 -15.92 18.46
C SER A 56 6.26 -16.26 17.75
N SER A 57 6.11 -17.44 17.17
CA SER A 57 4.93 -17.85 16.39
C SER A 57 4.21 -19.05 17.00
N LYS A 58 2.93 -19.24 16.62
CA LYS A 58 2.14 -20.43 17.02
C LYS A 58 2.85 -21.75 16.62
N LYS A 59 3.46 -21.79 15.43
CA LYS A 59 4.23 -22.95 14.95
C LYS A 59 5.46 -23.22 15.83
N ALA A 60 6.19 -22.15 16.18
CA ALA A 60 7.36 -22.24 17.05
C ALA A 60 6.97 -22.71 18.47
N PHE A 61 5.84 -22.24 18.99
CA PHE A 61 5.31 -22.68 20.28
C PHE A 61 4.96 -24.18 20.28
N VAL A 62 4.24 -24.65 19.25
CA VAL A 62 3.90 -26.09 19.11
C VAL A 62 5.17 -26.93 19.01
N PHE A 63 6.14 -26.50 18.20
CA PHE A 63 7.44 -27.18 18.09
C PHE A 63 8.15 -27.28 19.45
N ALA A 64 8.30 -26.15 20.16
CA ALA A 64 8.97 -26.14 21.47
C ALA A 64 8.22 -27.03 22.51
N SER A 65 6.87 -27.05 22.48
CA SER A 65 6.06 -27.88 23.36
C SER A 65 6.23 -29.38 23.06
N LEU A 66 6.26 -29.76 21.78
CA LEU A 66 6.56 -31.13 21.37
C LEU A 66 7.97 -31.56 21.79
N ILE A 67 8.97 -30.70 21.63
CA ILE A 67 10.34 -30.98 22.08
C ILE A 67 10.38 -31.20 23.60
N LYS A 68 9.74 -30.34 24.39
CA LYS A 68 9.68 -30.48 25.84
C LYS A 68 9.01 -31.82 26.22
N LEU A 69 7.95 -32.21 25.52
CA LEU A 69 7.29 -33.51 25.73
C LEU A 69 8.22 -34.69 25.41
N VAL A 70 8.95 -34.66 24.29
CA VAL A 70 9.93 -35.70 23.91
C VAL A 70 10.99 -35.87 25.00
N PHE A 71 11.49 -34.79 25.59
CA PHE A 71 12.45 -34.85 26.69
C PHE A 71 11.84 -35.35 27.99
N ALA A 72 10.61 -34.88 28.32
CA ALA A 72 9.90 -35.38 29.50
C ALA A 72 9.64 -36.91 29.47
N LEU A 73 9.37 -37.42 28.26
CA LEU A 73 9.18 -38.86 28.02
C LEU A 73 10.50 -39.62 27.80
N LYS A 74 11.67 -38.95 27.88
CA LYS A 74 13.00 -39.53 27.64
C LYS A 74 13.17 -40.19 26.26
N LEU A 75 12.41 -39.72 25.24
CA LEU A 75 12.40 -40.26 23.88
C LEU A 75 13.43 -39.60 22.94
N GLN A 76 14.24 -38.69 23.43
CA GLN A 76 15.18 -37.89 22.61
C GLN A 76 16.15 -38.77 21.79
N LYS A 77 16.62 -39.90 22.36
CA LYS A 77 17.56 -40.83 21.69
C LYS A 77 16.91 -41.59 20.52
N LEU A 78 15.57 -41.70 20.50
CA LEU A 78 14.80 -42.36 19.43
C LEU A 78 14.37 -41.37 18.35
N VAL A 79 14.10 -40.12 18.71
CA VAL A 79 13.53 -39.09 17.80
C VAL A 79 14.62 -38.38 16.99
N PHE A 80 15.80 -38.11 17.62
CA PHE A 80 16.85 -37.31 16.99
C PHE A 80 17.95 -38.16 16.39
N LYS A 81 18.62 -37.62 15.34
CA LYS A 81 19.80 -38.27 14.79
C LYS A 81 20.91 -38.32 15.83
N LYS A 82 21.49 -39.48 16.01
CA LYS A 82 22.58 -39.72 16.98
C LYS A 82 23.87 -40.15 16.30
N ARG A 83 24.98 -39.65 16.83
CA ARG A 83 26.31 -40.10 16.42
C ARG A 83 27.31 -39.93 17.57
N SER A 84 28.14 -40.94 17.78
CA SER A 84 29.15 -40.92 18.82
C SER A 84 30.50 -40.41 18.26
N TYR A 85 31.16 -39.60 19.04
CA TYR A 85 32.49 -39.04 18.74
C TYR A 85 33.40 -39.24 19.92
N TYR A 86 34.67 -39.36 19.63
CA TYR A 86 35.75 -39.31 20.62
C TYR A 86 36.18 -37.84 20.74
N PHE A 87 36.22 -37.35 21.96
CA PHE A 87 36.66 -36.01 22.31
C PHE A 87 38.05 -36.14 22.97
N SER A 88 39.05 -35.57 22.33
CA SER A 88 40.43 -35.44 22.86
C SER A 88 40.63 -34.00 23.30
N VAL A 89 41.15 -33.81 24.51
CA VAL A 89 41.50 -32.46 24.99
C VAL A 89 42.77 -32.00 24.27
N LEU A 90 42.71 -30.83 23.65
CA LEU A 90 43.84 -30.18 22.98
C LEU A 90 44.54 -29.16 23.85
N ASP A 91 43.72 -28.33 24.51
CA ASP A 91 44.17 -27.25 25.40
C ASP A 91 43.04 -27.00 26.40
N ASN A 92 43.19 -26.08 27.35
CA ASN A 92 42.20 -25.78 28.38
C ASN A 92 40.77 -25.68 27.83
N PRO A 93 39.94 -26.74 28.03
CA PRO A 93 38.63 -26.74 27.40
C PRO A 93 37.68 -25.72 28.04
N VAL A 94 36.92 -25.03 27.22
CA VAL A 94 35.96 -23.99 27.65
C VAL A 94 34.81 -24.57 28.47
N PHE A 95 34.50 -25.85 28.28
CA PHE A 95 33.42 -26.59 28.96
C PHE A 95 33.76 -28.06 29.10
N ASP A 96 33.11 -28.75 29.99
CA ASP A 96 33.26 -30.21 30.11
C ASP A 96 32.32 -30.92 29.13
N CYS A 97 32.85 -31.61 28.13
CA CYS A 97 32.11 -32.33 27.10
C CYS A 97 31.21 -33.45 27.64
N SER A 98 31.48 -33.96 28.84
CA SER A 98 30.69 -35.02 29.48
C SER A 98 29.42 -34.51 30.15
N THR A 99 29.33 -33.21 30.45
CA THR A 99 28.18 -32.57 31.11
C THR A 99 27.04 -32.19 30.15
N ASN A 100 26.04 -31.49 30.67
CA ASN A 100 24.91 -30.98 29.90
C ASN A 100 25.32 -29.69 29.19
N TRP A 101 25.27 -29.70 27.86
CA TRP A 101 25.52 -28.56 27.00
C TRP A 101 24.71 -28.65 25.72
N ALA A 102 24.57 -27.52 25.04
CA ALA A 102 23.99 -27.41 23.71
C ALA A 102 24.75 -26.40 22.88
N LEU A 103 24.85 -26.65 21.56
CA LEU A 103 25.54 -25.84 20.61
C LEU A 103 24.61 -25.45 19.45
N PHE A 104 24.52 -24.20 19.13
CA PHE A 104 23.99 -23.66 17.90
C PHE A 104 25.15 -23.36 16.94
N THR A 105 25.14 -23.91 15.74
CA THR A 105 26.29 -23.82 14.80
C THR A 105 26.37 -22.50 14.04
N GLY A 106 25.45 -21.60 14.32
CA GLY A 106 25.37 -20.27 13.71
C GLY A 106 24.63 -20.22 12.38
N THR A 107 24.26 -19.03 11.97
CA THR A 107 23.68 -18.73 10.66
C THR A 107 24.79 -18.51 9.64
N ILE A 108 24.60 -18.95 8.40
CA ILE A 108 25.60 -18.75 7.34
C ILE A 108 25.60 -17.26 6.96
N GLY A 109 26.80 -16.67 6.95
CA GLY A 109 26.98 -15.26 6.61
C GLY A 109 28.37 -14.75 6.98
N PRO A 110 28.71 -13.48 6.66
CA PRO A 110 30.00 -12.89 6.98
C PRO A 110 30.28 -12.80 8.49
N ASN A 111 29.24 -12.66 9.31
CA ASN A 111 29.31 -12.57 10.78
C ASN A 111 29.02 -13.91 11.46
N LYS A 112 29.37 -15.03 10.82
CA LYS A 112 29.07 -16.36 11.35
C LYS A 112 29.76 -16.59 12.69
N LYS A 113 28.94 -16.86 13.70
CA LYS A 113 29.36 -17.30 15.04
C LYS A 113 28.57 -18.51 15.48
N ALA A 114 29.17 -19.39 16.24
CA ALA A 114 28.47 -20.45 16.96
C ALA A 114 28.19 -19.98 18.40
N VAL A 115 27.10 -20.52 18.99
CA VAL A 115 26.77 -20.21 20.40
C VAL A 115 26.65 -21.51 21.17
N LEU A 116 27.47 -21.68 22.17
CA LEU A 116 27.48 -22.80 23.09
C LEU A 116 26.83 -22.38 24.41
N TYR A 117 25.94 -23.19 24.94
CA TYR A 117 25.41 -23.05 26.30
C TYR A 117 25.91 -24.19 27.17
N ALA A 118 26.68 -23.83 28.18
CA ALA A 118 27.23 -24.77 29.17
C ALA A 118 27.46 -24.02 30.50
N ASN A 119 27.39 -24.73 31.63
CA ASN A 119 27.68 -24.19 32.96
C ASN A 119 26.92 -22.89 33.31
N ASN A 120 25.63 -22.81 32.87
CA ASN A 120 24.77 -21.60 33.02
C ASN A 120 25.33 -20.32 32.36
N SER A 121 26.16 -20.47 31.33
CA SER A 121 26.76 -19.39 30.56
C SER A 121 26.61 -19.66 29.06
N PHE A 122 26.50 -18.58 28.30
CA PHE A 122 26.61 -18.60 26.86
C PHE A 122 28.03 -18.29 26.43
N TYR A 123 28.53 -19.03 25.46
CA TYR A 123 29.81 -18.77 24.82
C TYR A 123 29.55 -18.47 23.36
N LYS A 124 29.83 -17.24 22.92
CA LYS A 124 29.84 -16.87 21.51
C LYS A 124 31.21 -17.19 20.94
N ILE A 125 31.26 -18.01 19.88
CA ILE A 125 32.48 -18.52 19.26
C ILE A 125 32.53 -17.97 17.84
N ALA A 126 33.46 -17.08 17.53
CA ALA A 126 33.64 -16.52 16.19
C ALA A 126 34.11 -17.61 15.20
N ILE A 127 33.49 -17.67 14.04
CA ILE A 127 33.90 -18.58 12.95
C ILE A 127 34.54 -17.78 11.81
N THR A 128 34.26 -16.48 11.71
CA THR A 128 34.82 -15.57 10.71
C THR A 128 35.55 -14.42 11.36
N PRO A 129 36.51 -13.77 10.69
CA PRO A 129 37.20 -12.61 11.22
C PRO A 129 36.27 -11.47 11.65
N ASN A 130 35.22 -11.19 10.85
CA ASN A 130 34.22 -10.19 11.22
C ASN A 130 33.50 -10.54 12.52
N ALA A 131 33.18 -11.82 12.74
CA ALA A 131 32.57 -12.26 13.99
C ALA A 131 33.50 -12.09 15.20
N SER A 132 34.80 -12.24 15.03
CA SER A 132 35.78 -11.98 16.07
C SER A 132 35.81 -10.50 16.49
N GLN A 133 35.78 -9.58 15.50
CA GLN A 133 35.68 -8.15 15.77
C GLN A 133 34.39 -7.80 16.53
N LEU A 134 33.25 -8.40 16.16
CA LEU A 134 31.96 -8.18 16.84
C LEU A 134 31.98 -8.67 18.28
N ILE A 135 32.66 -9.79 18.58
CA ILE A 135 32.82 -10.33 19.94
C ILE A 135 33.63 -9.35 20.81
N HIS A 136 34.72 -8.81 20.29
CA HIS A 136 35.53 -7.82 21.01
C HIS A 136 34.75 -6.54 21.25
N LYS A 137 34.05 -6.05 20.22
CA LYS A 137 33.16 -4.87 20.34
C LYS A 137 32.08 -5.07 21.40
N GLU A 138 31.41 -6.23 21.43
CA GLU A 138 30.41 -6.55 22.46
C GLU A 138 31.01 -6.51 23.86
N TYR A 139 32.20 -7.04 24.04
CA TYR A 139 32.94 -7.01 25.33
C TYR A 139 33.23 -5.57 25.76
N GLU A 140 33.82 -4.76 24.88
CA GLU A 140 34.18 -3.37 25.15
C GLU A 140 32.94 -2.52 25.54
N ILE A 141 31.83 -2.68 24.79
CA ILE A 141 30.56 -2.02 25.07
C ILE A 141 30.03 -2.42 26.46
N LEU A 142 29.95 -3.73 26.75
CA LEU A 142 29.45 -4.22 28.03
C LEU A 142 30.33 -3.76 29.21
N ALA A 143 31.67 -3.72 29.04
CA ALA A 143 32.56 -3.21 30.04
C ALA A 143 32.40 -1.69 30.28
N LYS A 144 32.14 -0.92 29.21
CA LYS A 144 31.97 0.53 29.29
C LYS A 144 30.64 0.93 29.97
N ILE A 145 29.54 0.26 29.65
CA ILE A 145 28.21 0.63 30.16
C ILE A 145 27.88 0.06 31.53
N ASN A 146 28.53 -1.05 31.96
CA ASN A 146 28.19 -1.76 33.20
C ASN A 146 28.25 -0.92 34.47
N PRO A 147 29.18 0.04 34.65
CA PRO A 147 29.23 0.84 35.85
C PRO A 147 28.08 1.84 36.01
N ASP A 148 27.44 2.23 34.90
CA ASP A 148 26.56 3.39 34.84
C ASP A 148 25.07 3.00 34.78
N ILE A 149 24.75 1.71 34.62
CA ILE A 149 23.34 1.26 34.45
C ILE A 149 22.64 0.96 35.78
N SER A 150 21.36 1.28 35.87
CA SER A 150 20.53 1.06 37.06
C SER A 150 19.14 0.54 36.76
N SER A 151 18.61 0.72 35.52
CA SER A 151 17.22 0.40 35.17
C SER A 151 17.05 -0.92 34.42
N PHE A 152 18.17 -1.57 34.02
CA PHE A 152 18.16 -2.84 33.31
C PHE A 152 19.39 -3.69 33.63
N GLU A 153 19.27 -5.01 33.37
CA GLU A 153 20.37 -5.97 33.55
C GLU A 153 21.06 -6.26 32.21
N ILE A 154 22.40 -6.36 32.25
CA ILE A 154 23.18 -6.82 31.08
C ILE A 154 24.01 -8.07 31.45
N PRO A 155 24.41 -8.89 30.45
CA PRO A 155 25.31 -10.01 30.73
C PRO A 155 26.68 -9.54 31.22
N LYS A 156 27.18 -10.20 32.26
CA LYS A 156 28.60 -10.09 32.61
C LYS A 156 29.42 -10.82 31.55
N ALA A 157 30.39 -10.11 30.99
CA ALA A 157 31.20 -10.60 29.89
C ALA A 157 32.64 -10.92 30.35
N THR A 158 33.22 -11.98 29.82
CA THR A 158 34.61 -12.34 29.99
C THR A 158 35.22 -12.83 28.67
N ILE A 159 36.34 -12.27 28.25
CA ILE A 159 37.07 -12.79 27.08
C ILE A 159 37.81 -14.03 27.48
N ILE A 160 37.53 -15.15 26.84
CA ILE A 160 38.23 -16.43 27.02
C ILE A 160 39.42 -16.54 26.06
N SER A 161 39.23 -16.10 24.81
CA SER A 161 40.24 -16.02 23.78
C SER A 161 39.84 -14.96 22.72
N ASN A 162 40.72 -14.72 21.75
CA ASN A 162 40.42 -13.79 20.64
C ASN A 162 39.12 -14.09 19.91
N ASP A 163 38.68 -15.36 19.94
CA ASP A 163 37.48 -15.82 19.21
C ASP A 163 36.31 -16.21 20.12
N ILE A 164 36.45 -16.09 21.45
CA ILE A 164 35.45 -16.59 22.40
C ILE A 164 35.19 -15.58 23.51
N ILE A 165 33.94 -15.18 23.65
CA ILE A 165 33.40 -14.43 24.80
C ILE A 165 32.45 -15.33 25.60
N GLN A 166 32.57 -15.31 26.92
CA GLN A 166 31.64 -15.92 27.85
C GLN A 166 30.71 -14.84 28.40
N LEU A 167 29.41 -15.14 28.41
CA LEU A 167 28.31 -14.29 28.89
C LEU A 167 27.48 -15.08 29.90
N ASN A 168 27.16 -14.51 31.07
CA ASN A 168 26.22 -15.19 31.99
C ASN A 168 24.81 -15.21 31.43
N ASP A 169 24.01 -16.21 31.86
CA ASP A 169 22.63 -16.36 31.45
C ASP A 169 21.69 -15.41 32.19
N VAL A 170 21.24 -14.34 31.55
CA VAL A 170 20.28 -13.34 32.07
C VAL A 170 18.82 -13.74 31.87
N SER A 171 18.53 -14.90 31.23
CA SER A 171 17.17 -15.33 30.91
C SER A 171 16.40 -15.90 32.11
N LYS A 172 17.03 -16.11 33.26
CA LYS A 172 16.41 -16.72 34.44
C LYS A 172 15.26 -15.84 34.95
N ASN A 173 14.09 -16.46 35.20
CA ASN A 173 12.88 -15.81 35.68
C ASN A 173 12.35 -14.68 34.79
N GLY A 174 12.78 -14.63 33.54
CA GLY A 174 12.33 -13.63 32.56
C GLY A 174 11.39 -14.21 31.52
N GLU A 175 10.47 -13.38 31.04
CA GLU A 175 9.55 -13.68 29.95
C GLU A 175 9.80 -12.76 28.76
N ARG A 176 9.56 -13.26 27.55
CA ARG A 176 9.66 -12.43 26.32
C ARG A 176 8.36 -11.68 26.10
N ILE A 177 8.43 -10.37 26.03
CA ILE A 177 7.26 -9.50 25.82
C ILE A 177 7.39 -8.80 24.48
N LYS A 178 6.28 -8.73 23.76
CA LYS A 178 6.22 -8.12 22.41
C LYS A 178 5.76 -6.65 22.43
N LYS A 179 5.40 -6.13 23.59
CA LYS A 179 4.93 -4.75 23.77
C LYS A 179 5.90 -3.98 24.62
N ILE A 180 6.06 -2.70 24.33
CA ILE A 180 6.81 -1.78 25.19
C ILE A 180 6.09 -1.66 26.53
N THR A 181 6.88 -1.75 27.62
CA THR A 181 6.45 -1.55 29.00
C THR A 181 7.21 -0.39 29.63
N SER A 182 6.85 0.01 30.86
CA SER A 182 7.58 1.02 31.61
C SER A 182 9.06 0.68 31.78
N ASN A 183 9.42 -0.60 31.92
CA ASN A 183 10.81 -1.03 32.04
C ASN A 183 11.60 -0.84 30.73
N HIS A 184 10.96 -1.04 29.57
CA HIS A 184 11.57 -0.70 28.28
C HIS A 184 11.83 0.80 28.16
N LEU A 185 10.86 1.62 28.62
CA LEU A 185 10.98 3.06 28.57
C LEU A 185 12.07 3.58 29.52
N ALA A 186 12.20 2.98 30.73
CA ALA A 186 13.27 3.31 31.67
C ALA A 186 14.65 2.99 31.09
N ALA A 187 14.82 1.79 30.49
CA ALA A 187 16.07 1.41 29.84
C ALA A 187 16.44 2.35 28.68
N LEU A 188 15.46 2.71 27.82
CA LEU A 188 15.68 3.63 26.72
C LEU A 188 16.03 5.04 27.16
N LEU A 189 15.46 5.52 28.28
CA LEU A 189 15.83 6.79 28.89
C LEU A 189 17.28 6.75 29.39
N GLU A 190 17.67 5.66 30.03
CA GLU A 190 19.05 5.48 30.50
C GLU A 190 20.04 5.41 29.34
N PHE A 191 19.72 4.74 28.22
CA PHE A 191 20.56 4.77 27.01
C PHE A 191 20.86 6.19 26.55
N TYR A 192 19.83 7.07 26.59
CA TYR A 192 19.98 8.46 26.17
C TYR A 192 20.88 9.26 27.12
N THR A 193 20.95 8.89 28.41
CA THR A 193 21.71 9.63 29.41
C THR A 193 23.15 9.17 29.56
N VAL A 194 23.46 7.92 29.22
CA VAL A 194 24.80 7.32 29.45
C VAL A 194 25.89 8.05 28.67
N GLU A 195 25.65 8.45 27.44
CA GLU A 195 26.67 9.19 26.67
C GLU A 195 25.99 10.06 25.61
N LYS A 196 25.44 11.19 26.06
CA LYS A 196 24.77 12.15 25.20
C LYS A 196 25.77 13.12 24.56
N GLN A 197 25.66 13.30 23.24
CA GLN A 197 26.42 14.33 22.53
C GLN A 197 25.53 15.01 21.48
N THR A 198 25.81 16.29 21.21
CA THR A 198 25.15 17.05 20.13
C THR A 198 26.19 17.44 19.11
N ILE A 199 25.96 17.08 17.86
CA ILE A 199 26.91 17.36 16.76
C ILE A 199 26.16 17.93 15.54
N LYS A 200 26.89 18.50 14.60
CA LYS A 200 26.35 18.82 13.28
C LYS A 200 26.28 17.56 12.43
N VAL A 201 25.24 17.45 11.60
CA VAL A 201 25.08 16.30 10.71
C VAL A 201 26.25 16.15 9.75
N GLY A 202 26.85 17.26 9.27
CA GLY A 202 28.06 17.25 8.45
C GLY A 202 29.29 16.66 9.13
N ASP A 203 29.36 16.72 10.46
CA ASP A 203 30.47 16.19 11.27
C ASP A 203 30.18 14.74 11.76
N TRP A 204 29.05 14.12 11.35
CA TRP A 204 28.65 12.80 11.84
C TRP A 204 29.23 11.69 10.94
N ASP A 205 30.36 11.11 11.37
CA ASP A 205 31.13 10.14 10.59
C ASP A 205 30.32 8.91 10.18
N LEU A 206 29.52 8.33 11.09
CA LEU A 206 28.68 7.18 10.80
C LEU A 206 27.70 7.49 9.67
N PHE A 207 26.99 8.61 9.76
CA PHE A 207 25.98 8.97 8.79
C PHE A 207 26.60 9.26 7.41
N ASN A 208 27.71 9.97 7.38
CA ASN A 208 28.45 10.27 6.15
C ASN A 208 29.02 9.00 5.50
N SER A 209 29.53 8.06 6.30
CA SER A 209 29.99 6.76 5.78
C SER A 209 28.85 5.97 5.17
N LEU A 210 27.71 5.86 5.85
CA LEU A 210 26.52 5.16 5.33
C LEU A 210 25.95 5.82 4.06
N LYS A 211 25.95 7.16 4.00
CA LYS A 211 25.54 7.93 2.81
C LYS A 211 26.44 7.62 1.61
N ASN A 212 27.76 7.55 1.81
CA ASN A 212 28.72 7.22 0.76
C ASN A 212 28.57 5.75 0.30
N ASP A 213 28.46 4.84 1.25
CA ASP A 213 28.22 3.42 0.97
C ASP A 213 26.94 3.23 0.16
N PHE A 214 25.83 3.83 0.59
CA PHE A 214 24.54 3.77 -0.11
C PHE A 214 24.62 4.27 -1.54
N ARG A 215 25.29 5.40 -1.77
CA ARG A 215 25.48 5.96 -3.13
C ARG A 215 26.33 5.06 -4.04
N SER A 216 27.13 4.18 -3.49
CA SER A 216 27.95 3.21 -4.25
C SER A 216 27.19 1.92 -4.59
N ILE A 217 26.02 1.64 -3.99
CA ILE A 217 25.25 0.43 -4.23
C ILE A 217 24.68 0.43 -5.65
N ASN A 218 24.99 -0.64 -6.41
CA ASN A 218 24.45 -0.89 -7.73
C ASN A 218 23.85 -2.29 -7.82
N ASP A 219 22.77 -2.52 -7.09
CA ASP A 219 22.04 -3.80 -7.11
C ASP A 219 20.67 -3.61 -7.78
N PRO A 220 20.39 -4.26 -8.92
CA PRO A 220 19.11 -4.11 -9.63
C PRO A 220 17.91 -4.66 -8.88
N ARG A 221 18.11 -5.44 -7.81
CA ARG A 221 17.04 -6.00 -6.97
C ARG A 221 16.48 -4.96 -6.01
N ILE A 222 17.24 -3.91 -5.70
CA ILE A 222 16.79 -2.83 -4.80
C ILE A 222 15.77 -1.95 -5.53
N PRO A 223 14.62 -1.64 -4.90
CA PRO A 223 13.59 -0.83 -5.49
C PRO A 223 14.08 0.58 -5.88
N LYS A 224 13.84 0.95 -7.14
CA LYS A 224 14.39 2.20 -7.71
C LYS A 224 13.78 3.45 -7.10
N ASN A 225 12.48 3.43 -6.80
CA ASN A 225 11.83 4.59 -6.22
C ASN A 225 12.16 4.76 -4.74
N LEU A 226 12.36 3.66 -3.99
CA LEU A 226 12.92 3.70 -2.64
C LEU A 226 14.27 4.44 -2.63
N THR A 227 15.18 4.07 -3.54
CA THR A 227 16.48 4.74 -3.70
C THR A 227 16.32 6.23 -4.03
N ARG A 228 15.37 6.58 -4.91
CA ARG A 228 15.09 7.99 -5.25
C ARG A 228 14.58 8.78 -4.04
N LYS A 229 13.62 8.24 -3.28
CA LYS A 229 13.11 8.90 -2.05
C LYS A 229 14.23 9.14 -1.05
N ILE A 230 15.08 8.15 -0.80
CA ILE A 230 16.23 8.30 0.09
C ILE A 230 17.15 9.41 -0.40
N ASN A 231 17.53 9.43 -1.67
CA ASN A 231 18.37 10.50 -2.23
C ASN A 231 17.71 11.89 -2.10
N THR A 232 16.41 12.00 -2.43
CA THR A 232 15.67 13.26 -2.25
C THR A 232 15.76 13.76 -0.81
N ILE A 233 15.57 12.87 0.18
CA ILE A 233 15.67 13.24 1.59
C ILE A 233 17.11 13.64 1.95
N LEU A 234 18.11 12.85 1.55
CA LEU A 234 19.52 13.12 1.83
C LEU A 234 19.99 14.47 1.26
N ASP A 235 19.46 14.87 0.11
CA ASP A 235 19.80 16.12 -0.55
C ASP A 235 19.13 17.34 0.09
N THR A 236 18.12 17.14 0.95
CA THR A 236 17.43 18.21 1.72
C THR A 236 18.00 18.42 3.12
N ILE A 237 18.83 17.52 3.64
CA ILE A 237 19.41 17.63 4.98
C ILE A 237 20.57 18.61 4.99
N PRO A 238 20.51 19.70 5.80
CA PRO A 238 21.59 20.66 5.91
C PRO A 238 22.76 20.09 6.73
N ASP A 239 24.00 20.31 6.28
CA ASP A 239 25.19 19.87 7.02
C ASP A 239 25.34 20.54 8.39
N ASN A 240 24.76 21.73 8.60
CA ASN A 240 24.78 22.46 9.86
C ASN A 240 23.59 22.13 10.80
N GLU A 241 22.70 21.22 10.42
CA GLU A 241 21.63 20.72 11.29
C GLU A 241 22.24 20.08 12.53
N LEU A 242 21.73 20.41 13.72
CA LEU A 242 22.18 19.80 14.96
C LEU A 242 21.36 18.56 15.28
N ILE A 243 22.08 17.47 15.65
CA ILE A 243 21.47 16.22 16.03
C ILE A 243 22.03 15.72 17.36
N GLU A 244 21.15 15.21 18.20
CA GLU A 244 21.54 14.55 19.46
C GLU A 244 21.77 13.06 19.22
N LEU A 245 22.96 12.60 19.62
CA LEU A 245 23.38 11.21 19.55
C LEU A 245 23.51 10.64 20.97
N SER A 246 23.32 9.32 21.10
CA SER A 246 23.42 8.62 22.36
C SER A 246 23.77 7.15 22.16
N LEU A 247 23.91 6.42 23.27
CA LEU A 247 24.01 4.97 23.27
C LEU A 247 22.76 4.37 22.60
N SER A 248 22.98 3.38 21.74
CA SER A 248 21.96 2.51 21.18
C SER A 248 22.41 1.07 21.23
N HIS A 249 21.51 0.16 21.55
CA HIS A 249 21.71 -1.28 21.45
C HIS A 249 21.87 -1.73 19.98
N GLY A 250 21.22 -1.03 19.05
CA GLY A 250 21.28 -1.30 17.59
C GLY A 250 20.41 -2.46 17.11
N ASP A 251 19.98 -3.38 17.98
CA ASP A 251 18.98 -4.44 17.74
C ASP A 251 18.10 -4.63 18.98
N PHE A 252 17.54 -3.54 19.49
CA PHE A 252 16.64 -3.52 20.63
C PHE A 252 15.27 -4.09 20.21
N THR A 253 15.10 -5.38 20.40
CA THR A 253 13.96 -6.15 19.87
C THR A 253 13.46 -7.16 20.89
N PRO A 254 12.19 -7.62 20.82
CA PRO A 254 11.64 -8.59 21.77
C PRO A 254 12.41 -9.91 21.89
N TRP A 255 13.20 -10.26 20.89
CA TRP A 255 14.00 -11.50 20.91
C TRP A 255 15.37 -11.34 21.56
N ASN A 256 15.82 -10.12 21.84
CA ASN A 256 17.09 -9.82 22.49
C ASN A 256 16.94 -9.37 23.95
N MET A 257 15.77 -9.59 24.54
CA MET A 257 15.51 -9.20 25.93
C MET A 257 14.52 -10.13 26.65
N TYR A 258 14.56 -10.04 27.98
CA TYR A 258 13.61 -10.69 28.88
C TYR A 258 13.07 -9.68 29.89
N GLN A 259 11.77 -9.61 30.02
CA GLN A 259 11.11 -8.89 31.11
C GLN A 259 11.17 -9.75 32.37
N LYS A 260 11.79 -9.27 33.40
CA LYS A 260 11.72 -9.74 34.78
C LYS A 260 10.67 -8.92 35.52
N LYS A 261 10.38 -9.26 36.78
CA LYS A 261 9.32 -8.61 37.54
C LYS A 261 9.44 -7.07 37.53
N ASP A 262 10.61 -6.55 37.88
CA ASP A 262 10.85 -5.11 38.09
C ASP A 262 11.90 -4.52 37.14
N GLU A 263 12.52 -5.30 36.27
CA GLU A 263 13.61 -4.88 35.39
C GLU A 263 13.59 -5.59 34.05
N LEU A 264 14.29 -5.05 33.07
CA LEU A 264 14.51 -5.61 31.75
C LEU A 264 15.93 -6.19 31.70
N ALA A 265 16.07 -7.43 31.25
CA ALA A 265 17.38 -8.03 30.97
C ALA A 265 17.64 -8.00 29.47
N ILE A 266 18.69 -7.29 29.03
CA ILE A 266 19.01 -7.02 27.64
C ILE A 266 20.34 -7.69 27.27
N TYR A 267 20.38 -8.42 26.16
CA TYR A 267 21.56 -9.14 25.71
C TYR A 267 21.77 -8.98 24.18
N ASP A 268 22.92 -9.43 23.66
CA ASP A 268 23.32 -9.34 22.25
C ASP A 268 23.71 -7.92 21.82
N TRP A 269 24.66 -7.33 22.53
CA TRP A 269 25.14 -5.95 22.39
C TRP A 269 26.15 -5.73 21.24
N GLU A 270 26.33 -6.70 20.36
CA GLU A 270 27.36 -6.64 19.30
C GLU A 270 27.14 -5.51 18.28
N LEU A 271 25.89 -5.04 18.11
CA LEU A 271 25.55 -3.93 17.22
C LEU A 271 25.47 -2.58 17.93
N ALA A 272 25.72 -2.56 19.24
CA ALA A 272 25.61 -1.33 20.02
C ALA A 272 26.64 -0.28 19.61
N GLN A 273 26.25 0.98 19.70
CA GLN A 273 27.07 2.15 19.32
C GLN A 273 26.65 3.37 20.14
N PHE A 274 27.56 4.34 20.29
CA PHE A 274 27.32 5.58 21.03
C PHE A 274 27.00 6.78 20.11
N ASP A 275 26.96 6.56 18.82
CA ASP A 275 26.78 7.57 17.77
C ASP A 275 25.47 7.39 16.96
N ARG A 276 24.44 6.82 17.62
CA ARG A 276 23.11 6.69 17.04
C ARG A 276 22.22 7.87 17.43
N PRO A 277 21.24 8.25 16.57
CA PRO A 277 20.34 9.34 16.90
C PRO A 277 19.46 8.98 18.09
N LYS A 278 19.10 9.97 18.87
CA LYS A 278 18.18 9.88 20.00
C LYS A 278 16.96 9.04 19.65
N ALA A 279 16.54 8.17 20.56
CA ALA A 279 15.40 7.26 20.40
C ALA A 279 15.52 6.21 19.27
N PHE A 280 16.71 5.94 18.74
CA PHE A 280 16.91 4.94 17.68
C PHE A 280 16.27 3.59 18.03
N ASP A 281 16.52 3.08 19.22
CA ASP A 281 16.03 1.78 19.68
C ASP A 281 14.52 1.74 19.94
N TYR A 282 13.89 2.88 20.27
CA TYR A 282 12.44 2.99 20.36
C TYR A 282 11.77 2.73 19.01
N PHE A 283 12.25 3.41 17.97
CA PHE A 283 11.78 3.19 16.61
C PHE A 283 12.09 1.77 16.14
N HIS A 284 13.28 1.26 16.46
CA HIS A 284 13.70 -0.08 16.09
C HIS A 284 12.78 -1.15 16.66
N PHE A 285 12.42 -1.05 17.94
CA PHE A 285 11.52 -2.00 18.59
C PHE A 285 10.14 -2.03 17.93
N ILE A 286 9.53 -0.87 17.71
CA ILE A 286 8.18 -0.79 17.15
C ILE A 286 8.17 -1.25 15.70
N ILE A 287 9.10 -0.73 14.89
CA ILE A 287 9.13 -1.00 13.44
C ILE A 287 9.50 -2.45 13.16
N GLN A 288 10.58 -2.99 13.76
CA GLN A 288 10.99 -4.37 13.52
C GLN A 288 9.97 -5.39 14.03
N ASN A 289 9.37 -5.14 15.19
CA ASN A 289 8.30 -5.99 15.72
C ASN A 289 7.04 -5.94 14.85
N GLY A 290 6.65 -4.74 14.39
CA GLY A 290 5.53 -4.56 13.45
C GLY A 290 5.74 -5.33 12.15
N ILE A 291 6.91 -5.20 11.54
CA ILE A 291 7.23 -5.86 10.26
C ILE A 291 7.39 -7.38 10.42
N LEU A 292 8.31 -7.82 11.28
CA LEU A 292 8.80 -9.21 11.29
C LEU A 292 7.93 -10.16 12.13
N VAL A 293 7.19 -9.65 13.10
CA VAL A 293 6.38 -10.47 14.01
C VAL A 293 4.90 -10.35 13.70
N ASN A 294 4.40 -9.12 13.56
CA ASN A 294 2.98 -8.83 13.43
C ASN A 294 2.52 -8.70 11.97
N HIS A 295 3.44 -8.47 11.02
CA HIS A 295 3.13 -8.20 9.60
C HIS A 295 2.17 -7.02 9.41
N GLU A 296 2.41 -5.95 10.17
CA GLU A 296 1.62 -4.72 10.16
C GLU A 296 1.96 -3.82 8.98
N SER A 297 0.99 -3.00 8.55
CA SER A 297 1.21 -1.92 7.57
C SER A 297 1.94 -0.75 8.22
N TRP A 298 2.53 0.11 7.38
CA TRP A 298 3.17 1.33 7.86
C TRP A 298 2.19 2.23 8.62
N GLU A 299 0.95 2.40 8.13
CA GLU A 299 -0.08 3.17 8.82
C GLU A 299 -0.23 2.75 10.28
N LYS A 300 -0.30 1.44 10.54
CA LYS A 300 -0.44 0.89 11.90
C LYS A 300 0.82 1.09 12.72
N ILE A 301 1.99 0.84 12.15
CA ILE A 301 3.30 1.03 12.79
C ILE A 301 3.48 2.51 13.16
N TYR A 302 3.19 3.42 12.24
CA TYR A 302 3.31 4.85 12.47
C TYR A 302 2.30 5.37 13.49
N ALA A 303 1.09 4.82 13.50
CA ALA A 303 0.12 5.11 14.56
C ALA A 303 0.62 4.68 15.95
N ASP A 304 1.31 3.53 16.05
CA ASP A 304 1.88 3.06 17.31
C ASP A 304 3.10 3.91 17.73
N ILE A 305 3.92 4.38 16.80
CA ILE A 305 5.01 5.34 17.07
C ILE A 305 4.46 6.65 17.66
N ARG A 306 3.36 7.15 17.12
CA ARG A 306 2.74 8.43 17.51
C ARG A 306 1.79 8.34 18.70
N LYS A 307 1.59 7.19 19.30
CA LYS A 307 0.77 7.06 20.51
C LYS A 307 1.40 7.85 21.66
N ILE A 308 0.99 9.09 21.74
CA ILE A 308 1.35 10.03 22.80
C ILE A 308 0.24 9.97 23.86
N ASP A 309 0.22 8.92 24.66
CA ASP A 309 -0.53 8.91 25.90
C ASP A 309 0.38 9.41 27.03
N ASN A 310 -0.23 9.82 28.16
CA ASN A 310 0.46 10.48 29.28
C ASN A 310 1.61 9.64 29.90
N ASN A 311 1.82 8.41 29.46
CA ASN A 311 2.85 7.50 29.95
C ASN A 311 3.75 6.99 28.80
N SER A 312 3.69 7.55 27.60
CA SER A 312 4.48 7.07 26.48
C SER A 312 5.88 7.70 26.47
N PHE A 313 6.85 6.92 25.97
CA PHE A 313 8.21 7.39 25.74
C PHE A 313 8.24 8.62 24.81
N ALA A 314 7.41 8.64 23.79
CA ALA A 314 7.31 9.76 22.86
C ALA A 314 6.96 11.07 23.56
N SER A 315 6.07 11.07 24.57
CA SER A 315 5.75 12.26 25.35
C SER A 315 6.93 12.74 26.17
N THR A 316 7.70 11.84 26.76
CA THR A 316 8.83 12.16 27.62
C THR A 316 10.07 12.61 26.83
N PHE A 317 10.38 11.92 25.71
CA PHE A 317 11.56 12.18 24.88
C PHE A 317 11.43 13.39 23.98
N PHE A 318 10.24 13.64 23.46
CA PHE A 318 9.96 14.67 22.46
C PHE A 318 9.03 15.79 22.95
N ASN A 319 8.77 15.89 24.26
CA ASN A 319 7.91 16.92 24.85
C ASN A 319 6.58 17.14 24.10
N TYR A 320 5.97 16.08 23.58
CA TYR A 320 4.80 16.11 22.71
C TYR A 320 5.02 16.80 21.35
N ASP A 321 6.28 17.06 20.95
CA ASP A 321 6.62 17.62 19.66
C ASP A 321 6.69 16.51 18.58
N LEU A 322 5.66 16.49 17.74
CA LEU A 322 5.57 15.54 16.62
C LEU A 322 6.55 15.86 15.49
N GLU A 323 6.96 17.10 15.34
CA GLU A 323 7.94 17.50 14.32
C GLU A 323 9.33 16.99 14.71
N GLU A 324 9.72 17.16 15.97
CA GLU A 324 10.96 16.60 16.50
C GLU A 324 10.97 15.07 16.40
N LEU A 325 9.86 14.41 16.82
CA LEU A 325 9.73 12.95 16.69
C LEU A 325 9.93 12.48 15.24
N ASN A 326 9.27 13.14 14.29
CA ASN A 326 9.41 12.80 12.87
C ASN A 326 10.82 13.07 12.34
N ASN A 327 11.51 14.10 12.83
CA ASN A 327 12.89 14.37 12.45
C ASN A 327 13.80 13.22 12.89
N TYR A 328 13.71 12.74 14.12
CA TYR A 328 14.49 11.58 14.59
C TYR A 328 14.07 10.27 13.92
N LEU A 329 12.78 10.09 13.63
CA LEU A 329 12.29 8.95 12.82
C LEU A 329 12.90 8.94 11.40
N LYS A 330 13.05 10.11 10.77
CA LYS A 330 13.73 10.28 9.48
C LYS A 330 15.15 9.71 9.54
N TYR A 331 15.94 10.13 10.53
CA TYR A 331 17.30 9.64 10.70
C TYR A 331 17.36 8.15 11.03
N TYR A 332 16.46 7.64 11.86
CA TYR A 332 16.34 6.21 12.10
C TYR A 332 16.11 5.43 10.82
N LEU A 333 15.10 5.83 10.02
CA LEU A 333 14.77 5.15 8.76
C LEU A 333 15.94 5.21 7.77
N LEU A 334 16.60 6.35 7.61
CA LEU A 334 17.75 6.51 6.74
C LEU A 334 18.89 5.58 7.15
N ILE A 335 19.31 5.62 8.41
CA ILE A 335 20.43 4.79 8.90
C ILE A 335 20.09 3.31 8.78
N ASN A 336 18.92 2.91 9.27
CA ASN A 336 18.50 1.51 9.25
C ASN A 336 18.41 0.99 7.80
N CYS A 337 17.75 1.72 6.93
CA CYS A 337 17.60 1.34 5.53
C CYS A 337 18.95 1.28 4.80
N MET A 338 19.79 2.31 4.86
CA MET A 338 21.09 2.34 4.19
C MET A 338 22.01 1.20 4.67
N GLN A 339 22.05 0.94 5.98
CA GLN A 339 22.83 -0.15 6.56
C GLN A 339 22.37 -1.53 6.07
N TYR A 340 21.06 -1.76 6.06
CA TYR A 340 20.50 -3.03 5.57
C TYR A 340 20.65 -3.19 4.05
N LEU A 341 20.46 -2.12 3.26
CA LEU A 341 20.65 -2.16 1.81
C LEU A 341 22.08 -2.53 1.43
N LYS A 342 23.09 -1.98 2.14
CA LYS A 342 24.49 -2.40 1.99
C LYS A 342 24.65 -3.89 2.26
N THR A 343 24.16 -4.35 3.41
CA THR A 343 24.24 -5.77 3.81
C THR A 343 23.55 -6.70 2.81
N TYR A 344 22.37 -6.31 2.29
CA TYR A 344 21.63 -7.13 1.33
C TYR A 344 22.26 -7.13 -0.04
N SER A 345 22.85 -6.03 -0.50
CA SER A 345 23.57 -5.98 -1.78
C SER A 345 24.74 -6.96 -1.85
N GLU A 346 25.35 -7.28 -0.71
CA GLU A 346 26.44 -8.27 -0.60
C GLU A 346 25.92 -9.72 -0.58
N GLN A 347 24.62 -9.94 -0.35
CA GLN A 347 24.02 -11.27 -0.26
C GLN A 347 23.54 -11.78 -1.61
N LYS A 348 23.89 -13.03 -1.95
CA LYS A 348 23.47 -13.67 -3.20
C LYS A 348 21.97 -13.97 -3.23
N ASN A 349 21.41 -14.45 -2.12
CA ASN A 349 20.00 -14.83 -2.01
C ASN A 349 19.31 -14.03 -0.91
N TRP A 350 18.11 -13.54 -1.18
CA TRP A 350 17.30 -12.82 -0.23
C TRP A 350 16.20 -13.70 0.36
N HIS A 351 15.84 -13.41 1.62
CA HIS A 351 14.66 -13.98 2.27
C HIS A 351 13.43 -13.11 1.98
N ILE A 352 12.26 -13.71 1.98
CA ILE A 352 10.96 -13.03 1.72
C ILE A 352 10.69 -11.84 2.68
N GLN A 353 11.31 -11.85 3.85
CA GLN A 353 11.20 -10.77 4.83
C GLN A 353 11.76 -9.44 4.32
N ILE A 354 12.68 -9.48 3.35
CA ILE A 354 13.24 -8.27 2.73
C ILE A 354 12.16 -7.52 1.93
N ASP A 355 11.26 -8.23 1.28
CA ASP A 355 10.14 -7.61 0.56
C ASP A 355 9.20 -6.86 1.53
N TRP A 356 8.99 -7.39 2.73
CA TRP A 356 8.20 -6.71 3.78
C TRP A 356 8.87 -5.44 4.28
N LEU A 357 10.21 -5.49 4.48
CA LEU A 357 11.00 -4.32 4.86
C LEU A 357 10.94 -3.24 3.78
N PHE A 358 11.12 -3.60 2.51
CA PHE A 358 11.04 -2.65 1.41
C PHE A 358 9.68 -1.96 1.33
N GLN A 359 8.59 -2.71 1.51
CA GLN A 359 7.25 -2.13 1.50
C GLN A 359 7.11 -1.09 2.63
N VAL A 360 7.45 -1.45 3.87
CA VAL A 360 7.31 -0.55 5.01
C VAL A 360 8.23 0.66 4.91
N TRP A 361 9.47 0.48 4.43
CA TRP A 361 10.39 1.62 4.21
C TRP A 361 9.89 2.57 3.13
N ASN A 362 9.39 2.04 2.00
CA ASN A 362 8.82 2.86 0.93
C ASN A 362 7.69 3.76 1.45
N GLU A 363 6.74 3.15 2.18
CA GLU A 363 5.63 3.89 2.78
C GLU A 363 6.13 4.85 3.89
N GLY A 364 7.12 4.43 4.70
CA GLY A 364 7.69 5.26 5.75
C GLY A 364 8.41 6.51 5.24
N PHE A 365 9.09 6.42 4.11
CA PHE A 365 9.75 7.58 3.50
C PHE A 365 8.77 8.54 2.82
N ASN A 366 7.53 8.12 2.52
CA ASN A 366 6.53 9.00 1.90
C ASN A 366 6.29 10.27 2.73
N ILE A 367 6.32 10.16 4.06
CA ILE A 367 6.09 11.30 4.97
C ILE A 367 7.08 12.45 4.71
N PHE A 368 8.31 12.14 4.31
CA PHE A 368 9.40 13.11 4.19
C PHE A 368 9.59 13.66 2.77
N VAL A 369 8.80 13.21 1.81
CA VAL A 369 8.89 13.64 0.40
C VAL A 369 7.56 14.21 -0.13
N THR A 370 6.62 14.53 0.75
CA THR A 370 5.30 15.09 0.40
C THR A 370 5.38 16.48 -0.24
N ASN A 371 6.47 17.22 -0.02
CA ASN A 371 6.70 18.50 -0.69
C ASN A 371 7.11 18.34 -2.17
N GLU A 372 7.66 17.18 -2.53
CA GLU A 372 8.17 16.88 -3.87
C GLU A 372 7.17 16.06 -4.70
N TYR A 373 6.36 15.23 -4.05
CA TYR A 373 5.46 14.29 -4.70
C TYR A 373 4.06 14.33 -4.05
N SER A 374 3.02 14.32 -4.89
CA SER A 374 1.63 14.11 -4.44
C SER A 374 1.39 12.69 -3.97
N SER A 375 0.33 12.47 -3.17
CA SER A 375 -0.07 11.11 -2.74
C SER A 375 -0.25 10.15 -3.91
N ARG A 376 -0.81 10.63 -5.03
CA ARG A 376 -0.98 9.83 -6.24
C ARG A 376 0.36 9.40 -6.85
N GLU A 377 1.33 10.29 -6.93
CA GLU A 377 2.67 10.00 -7.45
C GLU A 377 3.38 8.98 -6.56
N LEU A 378 3.32 9.15 -5.24
CA LEU A 378 3.92 8.22 -4.27
C LEU A 378 3.30 6.82 -4.37
N ILE A 379 1.98 6.70 -4.46
CA ILE A 379 1.30 5.42 -4.65
C ILE A 379 1.76 4.74 -5.95
N ILE A 380 1.92 5.48 -7.04
CA ILE A 380 2.43 4.93 -8.31
C ILE A 380 3.86 4.39 -8.13
N MET A 381 4.73 5.15 -7.47
CA MET A 381 6.11 4.73 -7.17
C MET A 381 6.11 3.44 -6.34
N ASP A 382 5.29 3.36 -5.30
CA ASP A 382 5.22 2.20 -4.40
C ASP A 382 4.64 0.95 -5.09
N ILE A 383 3.64 1.11 -5.98
CA ILE A 383 3.13 0.02 -6.81
C ILE A 383 4.27 -0.59 -7.64
N PHE A 384 5.03 0.22 -8.36
CA PHE A 384 6.09 -0.30 -9.23
C PHE A 384 7.25 -0.92 -8.44
N ASP A 385 7.60 -0.37 -7.29
CA ASP A 385 8.61 -0.94 -6.42
C ASP A 385 8.17 -2.30 -5.84
N SER A 386 6.89 -2.45 -5.46
CA SER A 386 6.34 -3.70 -4.91
C SER A 386 6.35 -4.87 -5.90
N ILE A 387 6.35 -4.57 -7.20
CA ILE A 387 6.35 -5.58 -8.28
C ILE A 387 7.67 -5.64 -9.05
N GLN A 388 8.67 -4.83 -8.71
CA GLN A 388 9.92 -4.71 -9.49
C GLN A 388 10.58 -6.06 -9.78
N ASN A 389 10.60 -6.96 -8.79
CA ASN A 389 11.21 -8.28 -8.89
C ASN A 389 10.27 -9.38 -9.42
N GLN A 390 9.01 -9.02 -9.79
CA GLN A 390 8.02 -9.94 -10.30
C GLN A 390 7.99 -9.95 -11.85
N GLU A 391 7.31 -10.94 -12.43
CA GLU A 391 7.09 -11.01 -13.87
C GLU A 391 5.84 -10.24 -14.28
N TYR A 392 6.01 -9.07 -14.86
CA TYR A 392 4.93 -8.23 -15.39
C TYR A 392 5.38 -7.46 -16.62
N ALA A 393 4.43 -6.82 -17.32
CA ALA A 393 4.73 -5.83 -18.34
C ALA A 393 3.70 -4.68 -18.28
N ALA A 394 4.19 -3.45 -18.18
CA ALA A 394 3.36 -2.25 -18.26
C ALA A 394 3.07 -1.93 -19.73
N LEU A 395 1.82 -1.62 -20.04
CA LEU A 395 1.40 -1.16 -21.36
C LEU A 395 1.43 0.36 -21.43
N LYS A 396 1.87 0.92 -22.56
CA LYS A 396 1.84 2.37 -22.82
C LYS A 396 2.79 3.25 -21.99
N PHE A 397 3.71 2.67 -21.21
CA PHE A 397 4.74 3.39 -20.45
C PHE A 397 6.06 3.43 -21.20
N GLN A 398 6.16 4.16 -22.30
CA GLN A 398 7.35 4.07 -23.13
C GLN A 398 8.48 5.01 -22.71
N ASN A 399 8.18 6.21 -22.24
CA ASN A 399 9.17 7.21 -21.89
C ASN A 399 8.73 8.04 -20.69
N GLY A 400 9.65 8.30 -19.77
CA GLY A 400 9.47 9.19 -18.65
C GLY A 400 9.19 8.47 -17.31
N PHE A 401 9.05 9.28 -16.27
CA PHE A 401 8.74 8.83 -14.93
C PHE A 401 7.27 8.42 -14.84
N PRO A 402 6.96 7.20 -14.36
CA PRO A 402 5.59 6.69 -14.32
C PRO A 402 4.67 7.50 -13.40
N GLU A 403 5.21 8.09 -12.35
CA GLU A 403 4.47 8.96 -11.44
C GLU A 403 3.98 10.23 -12.12
N LYS A 404 4.66 10.71 -13.16
CA LYS A 404 4.23 11.88 -13.97
C LYS A 404 3.09 11.56 -14.94
N LEU A 405 2.47 10.41 -14.80
CA LEU A 405 1.29 10.02 -15.58
C LEU A 405 0.16 11.04 -15.41
N SER A 406 -0.45 11.48 -16.52
CA SER A 406 -1.52 12.48 -16.46
C SER A 406 -2.70 11.97 -15.61
N LEU A 407 -3.42 12.88 -14.94
CA LEU A 407 -4.55 12.58 -14.05
C LEU A 407 -5.64 11.72 -14.72
N ASN A 408 -5.77 11.80 -16.03
CA ASN A 408 -6.78 11.10 -16.82
C ASN A 408 -6.28 9.76 -17.41
N SER A 409 -5.04 9.38 -17.12
CA SER A 409 -4.45 8.14 -17.62
C SER A 409 -4.55 7.04 -16.58
N ASP A 410 -4.79 5.84 -17.08
CA ASP A 410 -4.81 4.59 -16.35
C ASP A 410 -3.44 3.88 -16.42
N ILE A 411 -3.17 3.03 -15.46
CA ILE A 411 -2.04 2.10 -15.45
C ILE A 411 -2.54 0.74 -15.88
N ASP A 412 -2.09 0.25 -17.04
CA ASP A 412 -2.38 -1.10 -17.52
C ASP A 412 -1.18 -2.01 -17.28
N LEU A 413 -1.32 -3.01 -16.38
CA LEU A 413 -0.28 -4.00 -16.10
C LEU A 413 -0.72 -5.40 -16.54
N VAL A 414 0.08 -6.02 -17.40
CA VAL A 414 -0.06 -7.45 -17.72
C VAL A 414 0.75 -8.22 -16.70
N ILE A 415 0.09 -9.09 -15.92
CA ILE A 415 0.66 -9.79 -14.76
C ILE A 415 0.30 -11.27 -14.74
N ASP A 416 1.00 -12.08 -13.92
CA ASP A 416 0.46 -13.39 -13.51
C ASP A 416 -0.75 -13.17 -12.57
N LYS A 417 -1.80 -13.95 -12.75
CA LYS A 417 -3.03 -13.86 -11.96
C LYS A 417 -2.79 -13.95 -10.45
N LYS A 418 -1.74 -14.65 -10.00
CA LYS A 418 -1.37 -14.82 -8.60
C LYS A 418 -0.96 -13.50 -7.94
N MET A 419 -0.45 -12.54 -8.70
CA MET A 419 -0.04 -11.23 -8.20
C MET A 419 -1.24 -10.32 -7.84
N ASN A 420 -2.42 -10.58 -8.41
CA ASN A 420 -3.60 -9.72 -8.20
C ASN A 420 -3.94 -9.51 -6.73
N ASP A 421 -3.96 -10.60 -5.95
CA ASP A 421 -4.42 -10.53 -4.55
C ASP A 421 -3.37 -9.85 -3.66
N SER A 422 -2.07 -10.02 -3.96
CA SER A 422 -0.98 -9.33 -3.28
C SER A 422 -1.01 -7.82 -3.53
N ILE A 423 -1.10 -7.40 -4.81
CA ILE A 423 -1.17 -5.97 -5.17
C ILE A 423 -2.41 -5.32 -4.55
N LEU A 424 -3.57 -5.98 -4.63
CA LEU A 424 -4.80 -5.47 -4.02
C LEU A 424 -4.67 -5.31 -2.50
N GLN A 425 -4.04 -6.27 -1.82
CA GLN A 425 -3.83 -6.21 -0.38
C GLN A 425 -2.86 -5.09 0.01
N THR A 426 -1.79 -4.87 -0.75
CA THR A 426 -0.87 -3.75 -0.55
C THR A 426 -1.61 -2.42 -0.66
N LEU A 427 -2.42 -2.24 -1.72
CA LEU A 427 -3.19 -1.01 -1.92
C LEU A 427 -4.24 -0.76 -0.82
N GLN A 428 -4.89 -1.81 -0.31
CA GLN A 428 -5.90 -1.70 0.76
C GLN A 428 -5.30 -1.33 2.13
N ARG A 429 -3.98 -1.49 2.30
CA ARG A 429 -3.26 -1.21 3.55
C ARG A 429 -2.35 0.02 3.44
N HIS A 430 -2.28 0.63 2.28
CA HIS A 430 -1.39 1.75 2.02
C HIS A 430 -1.90 3.01 2.72
N ASP A 431 -1.03 3.69 3.47
CA ASP A 431 -1.36 4.84 4.32
C ASP A 431 -1.92 6.06 3.57
N LEU A 432 -1.52 6.26 2.30
CA LEU A 432 -2.01 7.35 1.45
C LEU A 432 -3.32 7.02 0.72
N VAL A 433 -3.91 5.83 0.94
CA VAL A 433 -5.12 5.37 0.25
C VAL A 433 -6.34 5.44 1.17
N SER A 434 -7.31 6.29 0.81
CA SER A 434 -8.59 6.40 1.53
C SER A 434 -9.54 5.26 1.22
N LYS A 435 -9.63 4.85 -0.06
CA LYS A 435 -10.56 3.80 -0.49
C LYS A 435 -10.07 3.09 -1.74
N VAL A 436 -10.21 1.77 -1.76
CA VAL A 436 -10.00 0.94 -2.94
C VAL A 436 -11.31 0.31 -3.36
N THR A 437 -11.72 0.52 -4.61
CA THR A 437 -12.83 -0.18 -5.24
C THR A 437 -12.32 -1.00 -6.41
N PHE A 438 -12.90 -2.17 -6.66
CA PHE A 438 -12.43 -3.03 -7.74
C PHE A 438 -13.56 -3.80 -8.42
N SER A 439 -13.34 -4.11 -9.69
CA SER A 439 -14.24 -4.92 -10.52
C SER A 439 -13.47 -6.08 -11.15
N LYS A 440 -13.57 -7.26 -10.52
CA LYS A 440 -12.87 -8.48 -10.95
C LYS A 440 -13.66 -9.23 -12.01
N LYS A 441 -13.06 -9.39 -13.18
CA LYS A 441 -13.53 -10.20 -14.29
C LYS A 441 -12.69 -11.48 -14.41
N SER A 442 -13.11 -12.40 -15.27
CA SER A 442 -12.39 -13.66 -15.49
C SER A 442 -10.96 -13.47 -15.99
N PHE A 443 -10.63 -12.35 -16.63
CA PHE A 443 -9.38 -12.07 -17.33
C PHE A 443 -8.60 -10.86 -16.82
N MET A 444 -9.21 -10.03 -15.95
CA MET A 444 -8.60 -8.82 -15.40
C MET A 444 -9.29 -8.39 -14.10
N ASN A 445 -8.64 -7.51 -13.36
CA ASN A 445 -9.23 -6.74 -12.26
C ASN A 445 -8.99 -5.25 -12.51
N SER A 446 -10.05 -4.48 -12.55
CA SER A 446 -9.98 -3.02 -12.66
C SER A 446 -10.12 -2.43 -11.27
N ILE A 447 -9.09 -1.74 -10.80
CA ILE A 447 -8.98 -1.16 -9.47
C ILE A 447 -9.05 0.35 -9.59
N GLN A 448 -9.83 0.98 -8.74
CA GLN A 448 -9.91 2.42 -8.58
C GLN A 448 -9.47 2.78 -7.16
N ILE A 449 -8.53 3.65 -7.06
CA ILE A 449 -7.88 4.07 -5.83
C ILE A 449 -8.24 5.55 -5.61
N LEU A 450 -8.82 5.85 -4.45
CA LEU A 450 -9.00 7.21 -3.96
C LEU A 450 -7.89 7.50 -2.96
N THR A 451 -7.15 8.57 -3.19
CA THR A 451 -6.08 9.02 -2.29
C THR A 451 -6.66 9.87 -1.14
N ASN A 452 -5.87 10.11 -0.10
CA ASN A 452 -6.30 10.91 1.05
C ASN A 452 -6.57 12.39 0.69
N ASP A 453 -5.87 12.90 -0.33
CA ASP A 453 -6.04 14.25 -0.89
C ASP A 453 -7.11 14.35 -1.98
N ALA A 454 -7.95 13.31 -2.10
CA ALA A 454 -9.07 13.20 -3.03
C ALA A 454 -8.69 13.08 -4.52
N ASP A 455 -7.44 12.75 -4.83
CA ASP A 455 -7.05 12.35 -6.17
C ASP A 455 -7.45 10.90 -6.46
N MET A 456 -7.49 10.57 -7.74
CA MET A 456 -7.84 9.23 -8.18
C MET A 456 -6.78 8.61 -9.08
N LEU A 457 -6.59 7.31 -8.89
CA LEU A 457 -5.75 6.47 -9.73
C LEU A 457 -6.54 5.24 -10.18
N SER A 458 -6.48 4.93 -11.48
CA SER A 458 -7.04 3.69 -12.04
C SER A 458 -5.92 2.74 -12.42
N LEU A 459 -6.03 1.49 -11.97
CA LEU A 459 -5.07 0.42 -12.23
C LEU A 459 -5.80 -0.80 -12.79
N ASP A 460 -5.41 -1.25 -13.98
CA ASP A 460 -5.93 -2.45 -14.62
C ASP A 460 -4.89 -3.57 -14.53
N LEU A 461 -5.18 -4.61 -13.75
CA LEU A 461 -4.39 -5.82 -13.63
C LEU A 461 -4.92 -6.87 -14.60
N ILE A 462 -4.17 -7.18 -15.63
CA ILE A 462 -4.62 -8.01 -16.78
C ILE A 462 -3.80 -9.31 -16.79
N TRP A 463 -4.45 -10.47 -16.69
CA TRP A 463 -3.77 -11.77 -16.80
C TRP A 463 -4.13 -12.57 -18.04
N GLN A 464 -5.14 -12.12 -18.81
CA GLN A 464 -5.45 -12.60 -20.16
C GLN A 464 -5.88 -11.42 -21.02
N LEU A 465 -5.25 -11.28 -22.18
CA LEU A 465 -5.54 -10.21 -23.12
C LEU A 465 -6.76 -10.59 -23.97
N LYS A 466 -7.94 -10.30 -23.43
CA LYS A 466 -9.23 -10.66 -24.05
C LYS A 466 -10.05 -9.47 -24.50
N ARG A 467 -10.83 -9.70 -25.55
CA ARG A 467 -11.92 -8.83 -25.92
C ARG A 467 -13.19 -9.64 -26.18
N ARG A 468 -14.26 -9.37 -25.46
CA ARG A 468 -15.46 -10.23 -25.40
C ARG A 468 -15.04 -11.66 -25.03
N ASN A 469 -15.41 -12.65 -25.85
CA ASN A 469 -15.06 -14.06 -25.69
C ASN A 469 -13.80 -14.51 -26.44
N PHE A 470 -13.01 -13.57 -27.02
CA PHE A 470 -11.78 -13.88 -27.74
C PHE A 470 -10.53 -13.47 -26.98
N GLU A 471 -9.58 -14.37 -26.92
CA GLU A 471 -8.21 -14.06 -26.51
C GLU A 471 -7.45 -13.51 -27.72
N ILE A 472 -6.97 -12.27 -27.61
CA ILE A 472 -6.38 -11.53 -28.73
C ILE A 472 -4.87 -11.65 -28.79
N LEU A 473 -4.23 -11.79 -27.63
CA LEU A 473 -2.77 -11.94 -27.48
C LEU A 473 -2.45 -12.85 -26.29
N ASP A 474 -1.31 -13.50 -26.36
CA ASP A 474 -0.76 -14.32 -25.28
C ASP A 474 -0.03 -13.41 -24.26
N ALA A 475 -0.55 -13.35 -23.04
CA ALA A 475 -0.02 -12.50 -21.97
C ALA A 475 1.41 -12.91 -21.56
N LYS A 476 1.72 -14.22 -21.50
CA LYS A 476 3.07 -14.71 -21.15
C LYS A 476 4.10 -14.29 -22.18
N LYS A 477 3.79 -14.42 -23.46
CA LYS A 477 4.70 -13.99 -24.54
C LYS A 477 4.91 -12.48 -24.55
N LEU A 478 3.90 -11.71 -24.18
CA LEU A 478 4.00 -10.27 -24.07
C LEU A 478 4.97 -9.89 -22.91
N ILE A 479 4.83 -10.51 -21.73
CA ILE A 479 5.72 -10.30 -20.60
C ILE A 479 7.17 -10.67 -20.94
N GLN A 480 7.38 -11.86 -21.54
CA GLN A 480 8.70 -12.35 -21.94
C GLN A 480 9.40 -11.46 -22.98
N ALA A 481 8.64 -10.80 -23.86
CA ALA A 481 9.16 -9.89 -24.88
C ALA A 481 9.33 -8.45 -24.35
N GLY A 482 9.05 -8.21 -23.07
CA GLY A 482 9.21 -6.91 -22.42
C GLY A 482 10.69 -6.55 -22.18
N PHE A 483 10.91 -5.31 -21.82
CA PHE A 483 12.23 -4.78 -21.44
C PHE A 483 12.09 -3.88 -20.21
N THR A 484 13.14 -3.81 -19.40
CA THR A 484 13.19 -2.91 -18.26
C THR A 484 13.77 -1.56 -18.69
N ASN A 485 13.08 -0.47 -18.41
CA ASN A 485 13.57 0.88 -18.69
C ASN A 485 14.52 1.39 -17.59
N ASN A 486 15.06 2.59 -17.77
CA ASN A 486 16.00 3.20 -16.82
C ASN A 486 15.39 3.51 -15.44
N TYR A 487 14.06 3.48 -15.33
CA TYR A 487 13.31 3.71 -14.09
C TYR A 487 12.93 2.41 -13.38
N GLY A 488 13.43 1.25 -13.83
CA GLY A 488 13.14 -0.05 -13.23
C GLY A 488 11.81 -0.66 -13.64
N ILE A 489 11.06 -0.05 -14.58
CA ILE A 489 9.76 -0.54 -15.03
C ILE A 489 9.91 -1.51 -16.19
N LYS A 490 9.29 -2.67 -16.07
CA LYS A 490 9.21 -3.66 -17.15
C LYS A 490 8.08 -3.27 -18.10
N ASN A 491 8.45 -2.76 -19.26
CA ASN A 491 7.52 -2.35 -20.30
C ASN A 491 7.30 -3.48 -21.31
N ALA A 492 6.08 -3.58 -21.83
CA ALA A 492 5.83 -4.37 -23.02
C ALA A 492 6.61 -3.78 -24.21
N SER A 493 7.12 -4.64 -25.10
CA SER A 493 7.80 -4.15 -26.30
C SER A 493 6.84 -3.31 -27.17
N SER A 494 7.40 -2.35 -27.92
CA SER A 494 6.61 -1.48 -28.80
C SER A 494 5.70 -2.26 -29.76
N LEU A 495 6.18 -3.39 -30.28
CA LEU A 495 5.38 -4.24 -31.17
C LEU A 495 4.18 -4.90 -30.46
N TYR A 496 4.35 -5.42 -29.24
CA TYR A 496 3.24 -6.01 -28.48
C TYR A 496 2.26 -4.94 -27.99
N THR A 497 2.74 -3.77 -27.58
CA THR A 497 1.88 -2.63 -27.26
C THR A 497 1.06 -2.18 -28.46
N ALA A 498 1.69 -2.07 -29.63
CA ALA A 498 1.06 -1.75 -30.89
C ALA A 498 -0.05 -2.74 -31.24
N ARG A 499 0.25 -4.05 -31.18
CA ARG A 499 -0.75 -5.11 -31.41
C ARG A 499 -1.94 -5.00 -30.47
N TYR A 500 -1.67 -4.83 -29.16
CA TYR A 500 -2.74 -4.74 -28.17
C TYR A 500 -3.64 -3.52 -28.42
N VAL A 501 -3.07 -2.35 -28.60
CA VAL A 501 -3.82 -1.10 -28.82
C VAL A 501 -4.65 -1.20 -30.10
N VAL A 502 -4.05 -1.60 -31.21
CA VAL A 502 -4.73 -1.67 -32.50
C VAL A 502 -5.88 -2.69 -32.46
N LEU A 503 -5.61 -3.91 -31.97
CA LEU A 503 -6.62 -4.96 -31.85
C LEU A 503 -7.78 -4.54 -30.95
N PHE A 504 -7.48 -3.87 -29.83
CA PHE A 504 -8.49 -3.37 -28.90
C PHE A 504 -9.47 -2.39 -29.60
N TYR A 505 -8.95 -1.42 -30.35
CA TYR A 505 -9.79 -0.42 -31.03
C TYR A 505 -10.57 -1.04 -32.19
N ILE A 506 -9.94 -1.88 -33.03
CA ILE A 506 -10.60 -2.54 -34.15
C ILE A 506 -11.75 -3.41 -33.66
N LEU A 507 -11.54 -4.25 -32.66
CA LEU A 507 -12.55 -5.16 -32.15
C LEU A 507 -13.68 -4.44 -31.42
N ASN A 508 -13.45 -3.21 -30.96
CA ASN A 508 -14.49 -2.33 -30.40
C ASN A 508 -15.27 -1.57 -31.50
N GLY A 509 -14.85 -1.60 -32.74
CA GLY A 509 -15.43 -0.78 -33.81
C GLY A 509 -15.15 0.71 -33.63
N ALA A 510 -14.13 1.06 -32.85
CA ALA A 510 -13.77 2.44 -32.52
C ALA A 510 -12.56 2.89 -33.39
N ARG A 511 -12.50 4.19 -33.66
CA ARG A 511 -11.32 4.78 -34.36
C ARG A 511 -10.12 4.77 -33.43
N ILE A 512 -8.95 4.45 -33.96
CA ILE A 512 -7.66 4.51 -33.21
C ILE A 512 -7.35 6.00 -32.99
N PRO A 513 -7.16 6.43 -31.72
CA PRO A 513 -6.79 7.81 -31.41
C PRO A 513 -5.45 8.21 -32.06
N LYS A 514 -5.33 9.45 -32.50
CA LYS A 514 -4.12 9.99 -33.19
C LYS A 514 -2.83 9.72 -32.41
N LYS A 515 -2.86 9.81 -31.07
CA LYS A 515 -1.71 9.54 -30.20
C LYS A 515 -1.13 8.13 -30.32
N TYR A 516 -1.89 7.17 -30.83
CA TYR A 516 -1.45 5.77 -31.00
C TYR A 516 -1.03 5.45 -32.44
N LEU A 517 -1.13 6.39 -33.38
CA LEU A 517 -0.65 6.17 -34.75
C LEU A 517 0.87 6.02 -34.83
N ILE A 518 1.61 6.52 -33.85
CA ILE A 518 3.06 6.30 -33.70
C ILE A 518 3.44 4.82 -33.64
N TYR A 519 2.53 3.96 -33.18
CA TYR A 519 2.77 2.51 -33.15
C TYR A 519 2.71 1.84 -34.54
N GLN A 520 2.27 2.54 -35.57
CA GLN A 520 2.24 1.99 -36.92
C GLN A 520 3.65 1.60 -37.41
N GLU A 521 4.66 2.37 -37.03
CA GLU A 521 6.06 2.10 -37.35
C GLU A 521 6.60 0.78 -36.74
N ALA A 522 6.04 0.36 -35.60
CA ALA A 522 6.45 -0.88 -34.96
C ALA A 522 6.18 -2.14 -35.81
N PHE A 523 5.31 -2.02 -36.81
CA PHE A 523 4.99 -3.13 -37.74
C PHE A 523 5.90 -3.17 -38.97
N ALA A 524 6.74 -2.17 -39.21
CA ALA A 524 7.52 -2.05 -40.46
C ALA A 524 8.41 -3.26 -40.73
N ASN A 525 9.06 -3.80 -39.69
CA ASN A 525 10.04 -4.90 -39.79
C ASN A 525 9.50 -6.27 -39.35
N SER A 526 8.20 -6.38 -39.05
CA SER A 526 7.64 -7.65 -38.59
C SER A 526 7.27 -8.57 -39.74
N LYS A 527 7.64 -9.85 -39.59
CA LYS A 527 7.33 -10.92 -40.58
C LYS A 527 6.12 -11.79 -40.18
N LYS A 528 5.36 -11.40 -39.10
CA LYS A 528 4.21 -12.21 -38.66
C LYS A 528 2.94 -11.87 -39.43
N THR A 529 2.16 -12.87 -39.78
CA THR A 529 0.90 -12.75 -40.53
C THR A 529 -0.07 -11.74 -39.90
N ILE A 530 -0.19 -11.75 -38.57
CA ILE A 530 -1.06 -10.79 -37.85
C ILE A 530 -0.62 -9.35 -38.10
N ASP A 531 0.66 -9.06 -38.15
CA ASP A 531 1.19 -7.70 -38.31
C ASP A 531 0.97 -7.20 -39.75
N PHE A 532 1.04 -8.08 -40.74
CA PHE A 532 0.64 -7.75 -42.13
C PHE A 532 -0.84 -7.38 -42.19
N ILE A 533 -1.72 -8.17 -41.55
CA ILE A 533 -3.17 -7.86 -41.51
C ILE A 533 -3.45 -6.55 -40.80
N ILE A 534 -2.73 -6.27 -39.70
CA ILE A 534 -2.87 -5.00 -38.97
C ILE A 534 -2.38 -3.83 -39.84
N LYS A 535 -1.24 -3.97 -40.52
CA LYS A 535 -0.72 -2.96 -41.46
C LYS A 535 -1.70 -2.66 -42.57
N ASP A 536 -2.23 -3.70 -43.23
CA ASP A 536 -3.24 -3.59 -44.28
C ASP A 536 -4.56 -2.94 -43.76
N TYR A 537 -4.87 -3.04 -42.46
CA TYR A 537 -6.03 -2.36 -41.87
C TYR A 537 -5.93 -0.84 -41.94
N PHE A 538 -4.75 -0.26 -41.81
CA PHE A 538 -4.56 1.17 -41.96
C PHE A 538 -4.80 1.65 -43.38
N ASP A 539 -4.57 0.76 -44.37
CA ASP A 539 -4.73 1.07 -45.78
C ASP A 539 -6.15 0.68 -46.30
N ASN A 540 -6.75 -0.40 -45.75
CA ASN A 540 -8.02 -0.97 -46.26
C ASN A 540 -8.93 -1.59 -45.15
N SER A 541 -9.62 -0.76 -44.39
CA SER A 541 -10.23 -1.09 -43.11
C SER A 541 -11.29 -2.20 -43.06
N LYS A 542 -12.13 -2.37 -44.11
CA LYS A 542 -13.24 -3.36 -44.09
C LYS A 542 -12.77 -4.79 -44.33
N LYS A 543 -11.94 -5.02 -45.35
CA LYS A 543 -11.44 -6.33 -45.71
C LYS A 543 -10.50 -6.89 -44.65
N SER A 544 -9.62 -6.06 -44.14
CA SER A 544 -8.63 -6.43 -43.13
C SER A 544 -9.28 -6.74 -41.76
N LYS A 545 -10.40 -6.12 -41.40
CA LYS A 545 -11.15 -6.47 -40.18
C LYS A 545 -11.64 -7.93 -40.22
N GLN A 546 -12.14 -8.37 -41.37
CA GLN A 546 -12.63 -9.75 -41.53
C GLN A 546 -11.47 -10.75 -41.49
N LEU A 547 -10.34 -10.44 -42.14
CA LEU A 547 -9.12 -11.25 -42.08
C LEU A 547 -8.58 -11.37 -40.68
N LEU A 548 -8.61 -10.28 -39.92
CA LEU A 548 -8.18 -10.24 -38.52
C LEU A 548 -9.09 -11.11 -37.62
N MET A 549 -10.41 -11.04 -37.81
CA MET A 549 -11.36 -11.89 -37.10
C MET A 549 -11.13 -13.37 -37.41
N ASN A 550 -10.91 -13.72 -38.70
CA ASN A 550 -10.58 -15.08 -39.12
C ASN A 550 -9.28 -15.56 -38.49
N TYR A 551 -8.23 -14.71 -38.44
CA TYR A 551 -6.97 -15.03 -37.77
C TYR A 551 -7.18 -15.28 -36.27
N ILE A 552 -7.90 -14.41 -35.55
CA ILE A 552 -8.18 -14.56 -34.12
C ILE A 552 -8.96 -15.88 -33.88
N ASN A 553 -9.99 -16.16 -34.69
CA ASN A 553 -10.79 -17.37 -34.59
C ASN A 553 -9.95 -18.63 -34.88
N SER A 554 -8.91 -18.54 -35.70
CA SER A 554 -8.04 -19.66 -36.04
C SER A 554 -7.09 -20.05 -34.91
N ASN A 555 -6.85 -19.19 -33.94
CA ASN A 555 -5.96 -19.44 -32.83
C ASN A 555 -6.48 -20.54 -31.90
N LYS A 556 -5.59 -21.44 -31.46
CA LYS A 556 -5.91 -22.57 -30.57
C LYS A 556 -6.64 -22.12 -29.29
N GLN A 557 -6.34 -20.93 -28.77
CA GLN A 557 -6.94 -20.35 -27.57
C GLN A 557 -8.43 -19.95 -27.76
N ASN A 558 -8.88 -19.85 -29.02
CA ASN A 558 -10.24 -19.46 -29.41
C ASN A 558 -11.02 -20.60 -30.11
N LYS A 559 -10.55 -21.85 -30.03
CA LYS A 559 -11.19 -23.02 -30.64
C LYS A 559 -11.65 -24.05 -29.62
N GLY A 560 -12.64 -24.84 -29.97
CA GLY A 560 -13.12 -25.98 -29.18
C GLY A 560 -13.53 -25.60 -27.77
N ILE A 561 -13.10 -26.36 -26.76
CA ILE A 561 -13.43 -26.18 -25.35
C ILE A 561 -13.01 -24.81 -24.85
N ASN A 562 -11.88 -24.26 -25.34
CA ASN A 562 -11.43 -22.92 -24.94
C ASN A 562 -12.42 -21.83 -25.38
N HIS A 563 -12.98 -21.93 -26.59
CA HIS A 563 -14.00 -21.00 -27.04
C HIS A 563 -15.27 -21.06 -26.19
N ILE A 564 -15.73 -22.27 -25.84
CA ILE A 564 -16.90 -22.47 -24.96
C ILE A 564 -16.63 -21.84 -23.58
N LYS A 565 -15.47 -22.16 -22.98
CA LYS A 565 -15.05 -21.60 -21.69
C LYS A 565 -14.97 -20.05 -21.72
N ASN A 566 -14.39 -19.49 -22.79
CA ASN A 566 -14.30 -18.04 -22.95
C ASN A 566 -15.68 -17.40 -23.10
N THR A 567 -16.61 -18.04 -23.80
CA THR A 567 -17.97 -17.56 -23.97
C THR A 567 -18.76 -17.61 -22.67
N ILE A 568 -18.67 -18.71 -21.91
CA ILE A 568 -19.30 -18.82 -20.58
C ILE A 568 -18.76 -17.74 -19.65
N ASN A 569 -17.44 -17.59 -19.58
CA ASN A 569 -16.82 -16.56 -18.75
C ASN A 569 -17.28 -15.15 -19.14
N TYR A 570 -17.37 -14.86 -20.43
CA TYR A 570 -17.87 -13.57 -20.93
C TYR A 570 -19.33 -13.31 -20.50
N CYS A 571 -20.20 -14.33 -20.59
CA CYS A 571 -21.60 -14.23 -20.15
C CYS A 571 -21.66 -13.99 -18.62
N LEU A 572 -20.90 -14.76 -17.83
CA LEU A 572 -20.86 -14.60 -16.38
C LEU A 572 -20.30 -13.23 -15.97
N ASP A 573 -19.23 -12.77 -16.59
CA ASP A 573 -18.67 -11.44 -16.35
C ASP A 573 -19.68 -10.33 -16.71
N THR A 574 -20.44 -10.51 -17.78
CA THR A 574 -21.47 -9.56 -18.21
C THR A 574 -22.61 -9.49 -17.19
N ILE A 575 -23.07 -10.65 -16.70
CA ILE A 575 -24.13 -10.72 -15.68
C ILE A 575 -23.66 -10.08 -14.38
N LYS A 576 -22.48 -10.44 -13.91
CA LYS A 576 -21.87 -9.85 -12.69
C LYS A 576 -21.70 -8.33 -12.82
N ASN A 577 -21.23 -7.87 -13.99
CA ASN A 577 -21.07 -6.44 -14.22
C ASN A 577 -22.41 -5.71 -14.20
N TYR A 578 -23.46 -6.31 -14.75
CA TYR A 578 -24.81 -5.76 -14.70
C TYR A 578 -25.36 -5.69 -13.27
N GLN A 579 -25.09 -6.68 -12.44
CA GLN A 579 -25.55 -6.73 -11.05
C GLN A 579 -24.79 -5.73 -10.15
N ASN A 580 -23.47 -5.66 -10.29
CA ASN A 580 -22.58 -4.97 -9.35
C ASN A 580 -22.24 -3.54 -9.78
N ASN A 581 -22.36 -3.21 -11.06
CA ASN A 581 -21.97 -1.89 -11.59
C ASN A 581 -23.16 -1.02 -11.92
N LYS A 582 -24.14 -0.96 -11.01
CA LYS A 582 -25.30 -0.06 -11.17
C LYS A 582 -24.81 1.40 -11.17
N GLY A 583 -25.48 2.21 -11.97
CA GLY A 583 -25.33 3.65 -11.93
C GLY A 583 -26.11 4.28 -10.77
N PHE A 584 -25.98 5.56 -10.64
CA PHE A 584 -26.68 6.35 -9.63
C PHE A 584 -27.08 7.71 -10.18
N ILE A 585 -27.89 8.43 -9.41
CA ILE A 585 -28.36 9.76 -9.78
C ILE A 585 -27.66 10.79 -8.89
N VAL A 586 -27.13 11.84 -9.50
CA VAL A 586 -26.55 13.03 -8.86
C VAL A 586 -27.38 14.25 -9.27
N THR A 587 -27.72 15.11 -8.35
CA THR A 587 -28.44 16.34 -8.65
C THR A 587 -27.66 17.56 -8.19
N PHE A 588 -27.70 18.61 -9.00
CA PHE A 588 -27.14 19.90 -8.68
C PHE A 588 -28.24 20.94 -8.68
N SER A 589 -28.46 21.59 -7.54
CA SER A 589 -29.38 22.70 -7.38
C SER A 589 -28.62 23.98 -7.02
N GLY A 590 -29.22 25.14 -7.18
CA GLY A 590 -28.63 26.42 -6.83
C GLY A 590 -29.18 27.56 -7.70
N VAL A 591 -28.96 28.78 -7.24
CA VAL A 591 -29.32 29.97 -7.97
C VAL A 591 -28.53 30.17 -9.25
N ASP A 592 -29.05 30.95 -10.21
CA ASP A 592 -28.28 31.23 -11.41
C ASP A 592 -27.06 32.10 -11.07
N GLY A 593 -25.91 31.76 -11.64
CA GLY A 593 -24.62 32.37 -11.28
C GLY A 593 -23.84 31.66 -10.19
N ALA A 594 -24.38 30.63 -9.51
CA ALA A 594 -23.68 29.85 -8.50
C ALA A 594 -22.61 28.86 -9.07
N GLY A 595 -22.34 28.87 -10.37
CA GLY A 595 -21.28 28.05 -11.00
C GLY A 595 -21.68 26.60 -11.32
N LYS A 596 -22.96 26.23 -11.24
CA LYS A 596 -23.46 24.88 -11.49
C LYS A 596 -22.94 24.20 -12.76
N SER A 597 -23.06 24.87 -13.91
CA SER A 597 -22.67 24.28 -15.20
C SER A 597 -21.20 23.90 -15.23
N THR A 598 -20.32 24.78 -14.71
CA THR A 598 -18.88 24.51 -14.61
C THR A 598 -18.59 23.30 -13.72
N VAL A 599 -19.27 23.20 -12.55
CA VAL A 599 -19.14 22.06 -11.64
C VAL A 599 -19.65 20.78 -12.32
N ILE A 600 -20.82 20.82 -12.96
CA ILE A 600 -21.42 19.66 -13.65
C ILE A 600 -20.51 19.14 -14.76
N ASP A 601 -19.96 20.01 -15.60
CA ASP A 601 -19.07 19.61 -16.71
C ASP A 601 -17.79 18.95 -16.18
N ASN A 602 -17.16 19.52 -15.14
CA ASN A 602 -15.97 18.95 -14.51
C ASN A 602 -16.28 17.64 -13.78
N ILE A 603 -17.36 17.54 -13.01
CA ILE A 603 -17.76 16.29 -12.33
C ILE A 603 -18.11 15.20 -13.33
N ALA A 604 -18.85 15.53 -14.41
CA ALA A 604 -19.15 14.59 -15.47
C ALA A 604 -17.87 14.02 -16.09
N PHE A 605 -16.90 14.89 -16.39
CA PHE A 605 -15.60 14.49 -16.92
C PHE A 605 -14.82 13.61 -15.94
N ARG A 606 -14.75 13.98 -14.65
CA ARG A 606 -14.08 13.17 -13.61
C ARG A 606 -14.75 11.80 -13.45
N ILE A 607 -16.08 11.73 -13.43
CA ILE A 607 -16.81 10.46 -13.33
C ILE A 607 -16.52 9.57 -14.55
N GLU A 608 -16.54 10.10 -15.76
CA GLU A 608 -16.24 9.33 -16.98
C GLU A 608 -14.81 8.82 -17.02
N LYS A 609 -13.84 9.66 -16.66
CA LYS A 609 -12.41 9.33 -16.77
C LYS A 609 -11.88 8.57 -15.57
N GLN A 610 -12.31 8.92 -14.36
CA GLN A 610 -11.77 8.36 -13.12
C GLN A 610 -12.62 7.20 -12.58
N LEU A 611 -13.96 7.35 -12.52
CA LEU A 611 -14.86 6.26 -12.10
C LEU A 611 -15.23 5.30 -13.23
N ARG A 612 -14.88 5.64 -14.49
CA ARG A 612 -15.16 4.82 -15.68
C ARG A 612 -16.64 4.45 -15.84
N LYS A 613 -17.52 5.34 -15.41
CA LYS A 613 -18.96 5.21 -15.61
C LYS A 613 -19.43 6.17 -16.69
N PRO A 614 -20.26 5.70 -17.65
CA PRO A 614 -20.84 6.61 -18.63
C PRO A 614 -21.75 7.61 -17.94
N VAL A 615 -21.69 8.86 -18.36
CA VAL A 615 -22.47 9.95 -17.78
C VAL A 615 -23.52 10.43 -18.77
N ILE A 616 -24.68 10.79 -18.27
CA ILE A 616 -25.68 11.56 -19.00
C ILE A 616 -26.11 12.76 -18.15
N VAL A 617 -26.10 13.94 -18.76
CA VAL A 617 -26.56 15.17 -18.12
C VAL A 617 -28.00 15.49 -18.62
N LEU A 618 -28.92 15.60 -17.69
CA LEU A 618 -30.31 15.96 -17.95
C LEU A 618 -30.60 17.35 -17.35
N ARG A 619 -31.31 18.17 -18.10
CA ARG A 619 -31.72 19.47 -17.60
C ARG A 619 -33.15 19.41 -17.03
N HIS A 620 -33.29 19.78 -15.77
CA HIS A 620 -34.49 19.93 -15.00
C HIS A 620 -35.29 18.64 -14.74
N ARG A 621 -35.64 17.84 -15.75
CA ARG A 621 -36.58 16.73 -15.64
C ARG A 621 -36.23 15.59 -16.61
N PRO A 622 -36.84 14.40 -16.48
CA PRO A 622 -36.59 13.29 -17.38
C PRO A 622 -36.88 13.57 -18.86
N SER A 623 -37.72 14.57 -19.13
CA SER A 623 -38.07 15.02 -20.48
C SER A 623 -38.71 13.96 -21.38
N ILE A 624 -39.52 13.08 -20.79
CA ILE A 624 -40.33 12.12 -21.55
C ILE A 624 -41.52 12.85 -22.20
N LEU A 625 -42.14 13.77 -21.46
CA LEU A 625 -43.17 14.64 -21.96
C LEU A 625 -42.54 15.92 -22.55
N PRO A 626 -43.02 16.40 -23.70
CA PRO A 626 -42.53 17.65 -24.28
C PRO A 626 -42.84 18.85 -23.38
N ILE A 627 -42.17 19.99 -23.61
CA ILE A 627 -42.53 21.24 -22.90
C ILE A 627 -43.97 21.63 -23.34
N LEU A 628 -44.79 22.11 -22.39
CA LEU A 628 -46.17 22.45 -22.68
C LEU A 628 -46.31 23.41 -23.88
N SER A 629 -45.39 24.33 -24.08
CA SER A 629 -45.35 25.23 -25.23
C SER A 629 -45.16 24.55 -26.59
N VAL A 630 -44.67 23.31 -26.63
CA VAL A 630 -44.56 22.50 -27.88
C VAL A 630 -45.92 22.17 -28.42
N TRP A 631 -46.89 21.90 -27.54
CA TRP A 631 -48.27 21.61 -27.95
C TRP A 631 -49.02 22.81 -28.59
N THR A 632 -48.58 24.05 -28.24
CA THR A 632 -49.22 25.27 -28.71
C THR A 632 -48.45 25.99 -29.84
N LYS A 633 -47.12 25.90 -29.84
CA LYS A 633 -46.24 26.69 -30.71
C LYS A 633 -45.34 25.87 -31.65
N GLY A 634 -45.42 24.53 -31.56
CA GLY A 634 -44.48 23.62 -32.28
C GLY A 634 -43.10 23.51 -31.63
N LYS A 635 -42.36 22.47 -32.03
CA LYS A 635 -41.11 22.06 -31.34
C LYS A 635 -39.97 23.10 -31.46
N GLU A 636 -39.76 23.65 -32.66
CA GLU A 636 -38.64 24.58 -32.90
C GLU A 636 -38.85 25.93 -32.24
N LYS A 637 -40.09 26.49 -32.38
CA LYS A 637 -40.42 27.80 -31.79
C LYS A 637 -40.50 27.75 -30.28
N ALA A 638 -41.00 26.63 -29.70
CA ALA A 638 -41.00 26.42 -28.25
C ALA A 638 -39.58 26.29 -27.67
N HIS A 639 -38.67 25.69 -28.41
CA HIS A 639 -37.24 25.58 -28.01
C HIS A 639 -36.53 26.93 -28.08
N GLN A 640 -36.78 27.73 -29.14
CA GLN A 640 -36.22 29.06 -29.26
C GLN A 640 -36.73 30.02 -28.17
N ASP A 641 -38.04 29.99 -27.89
CA ASP A 641 -38.67 30.78 -26.81
C ASP A 641 -38.11 30.38 -25.43
N ALA A 642 -37.85 29.09 -25.20
CA ALA A 642 -37.29 28.61 -23.93
C ALA A 642 -35.83 29.04 -23.72
N ILE A 643 -35.07 29.24 -24.80
CA ILE A 643 -33.67 29.72 -24.74
C ILE A 643 -33.62 31.25 -24.58
N SER A 644 -34.55 31.98 -25.20
CA SER A 644 -34.55 33.46 -25.25
C SER A 644 -35.28 34.11 -24.07
N SER A 645 -36.16 33.37 -23.35
CA SER A 645 -36.95 33.94 -22.24
C SER A 645 -36.14 33.89 -20.92
N LEU A 646 -36.12 35.03 -20.22
CA LEU A 646 -35.55 35.08 -18.88
C LEU A 646 -36.41 34.28 -17.89
N PRO A 647 -35.80 33.52 -16.97
CA PRO A 647 -36.52 32.78 -15.92
C PRO A 647 -37.40 33.71 -15.07
N ARG A 648 -38.54 33.20 -14.58
CA ARG A 648 -39.46 33.87 -13.65
C ARG A 648 -40.28 35.05 -14.22
N GLN A 649 -40.29 35.32 -15.52
CA GLN A 649 -41.09 36.39 -16.11
C GLN A 649 -42.54 35.96 -16.48
N GLY A 650 -42.93 34.74 -16.16
CA GLY A 650 -44.30 34.24 -16.44
C GLY A 650 -45.34 34.91 -15.55
N LYS A 651 -46.42 35.34 -16.15
CA LYS A 651 -47.56 36.05 -15.51
C LYS A 651 -48.73 35.17 -15.07
N ASN A 652 -48.49 33.87 -14.78
CA ASN A 652 -49.55 32.97 -14.35
C ASN A 652 -49.89 33.15 -12.88
N GLY A 653 -51.03 33.68 -12.57
CA GLY A 653 -51.60 33.87 -11.21
C GLY A 653 -52.71 32.90 -10.84
N SER A 654 -53.20 32.08 -11.79
CA SER A 654 -54.31 31.17 -11.54
C SER A 654 -53.85 29.88 -10.84
N PHE A 655 -54.52 29.53 -9.73
CA PHE A 655 -54.27 28.28 -9.00
C PHE A 655 -54.54 27.04 -9.88
N VAL A 656 -55.66 27.02 -10.62
CA VAL A 656 -56.05 25.89 -11.48
C VAL A 656 -55.00 25.68 -12.60
N SER A 657 -54.57 26.74 -13.27
CA SER A 657 -53.52 26.66 -14.30
C SER A 657 -52.18 26.19 -13.74
N SER A 658 -51.83 26.69 -12.54
CA SER A 658 -50.61 26.25 -11.84
C SER A 658 -50.70 24.78 -11.44
N PHE A 659 -51.83 24.33 -10.95
CA PHE A 659 -52.05 22.92 -10.56
C PHE A 659 -51.98 21.97 -11.76
N LEU A 660 -52.63 22.30 -12.86
CA LEU A 660 -52.59 21.52 -14.12
C LEU A 660 -51.17 21.45 -14.67
N ARG A 661 -50.42 22.56 -14.64
CA ARG A 661 -49.02 22.63 -15.09
C ARG A 661 -48.11 21.83 -14.16
N PHE A 662 -48.32 21.91 -12.86
CA PHE A 662 -47.60 21.10 -11.89
C PHE A 662 -47.87 19.61 -12.10
N THR A 663 -49.12 19.19 -12.23
CA THR A 663 -49.52 17.80 -12.47
C THR A 663 -48.88 17.24 -13.74
N TYR A 664 -48.86 18.01 -14.83
CA TYR A 664 -48.22 17.64 -16.09
C TYR A 664 -46.70 17.40 -15.91
N TYR A 665 -45.99 18.30 -15.29
CA TYR A 665 -44.55 18.14 -15.08
C TYR A 665 -44.23 17.12 -13.98
N TYR A 666 -45.10 16.99 -12.99
CA TYR A 666 -44.99 15.95 -11.97
C TYR A 666 -45.17 14.55 -12.56
N SER A 667 -46.08 14.37 -13.51
CA SER A 667 -46.24 13.12 -14.24
C SER A 667 -44.95 12.74 -15.02
N ASP A 668 -44.27 13.74 -15.59
CA ASP A 668 -42.96 13.51 -16.24
C ASP A 668 -41.89 12.97 -15.27
N TYR A 669 -41.87 13.47 -14.02
CA TYR A 669 -41.01 12.91 -12.98
C TYR A 669 -41.46 11.51 -12.53
N LEU A 670 -42.78 11.34 -12.29
CA LEU A 670 -43.34 10.10 -11.77
C LEU A 670 -43.17 8.91 -12.73
N PHE A 671 -43.42 9.09 -14.01
CA PHE A 671 -43.22 8.06 -15.02
C PHE A 671 -41.76 8.04 -15.53
N GLY A 672 -41.12 9.19 -15.59
CA GLY A 672 -39.73 9.35 -16.04
C GLY A 672 -38.71 8.61 -15.19
N GLN A 673 -38.93 8.48 -13.90
CA GLN A 673 -38.03 7.74 -13.01
C GLN A 673 -37.84 6.29 -13.45
N PHE A 674 -38.87 5.62 -13.99
CA PHE A 674 -38.76 4.26 -14.51
C PHE A 674 -37.88 4.20 -15.76
N VAL A 675 -38.07 5.17 -16.68
CA VAL A 675 -37.25 5.27 -17.89
C VAL A 675 -35.80 5.53 -17.53
N ILE A 676 -35.54 6.45 -16.58
CA ILE A 676 -34.17 6.72 -16.07
C ILE A 676 -33.56 5.46 -15.45
N TYR A 677 -34.34 4.72 -14.67
CA TYR A 677 -33.87 3.48 -14.07
C TYR A 677 -33.51 2.43 -15.12
N PHE A 678 -34.43 2.05 -16.00
CA PHE A 678 -34.22 0.97 -16.97
C PHE A 678 -33.28 1.34 -18.12
N LYS A 679 -33.28 2.58 -18.57
CA LYS A 679 -32.46 3.01 -19.69
C LYS A 679 -31.02 3.36 -19.29
N TYR A 680 -30.84 3.91 -18.10
CA TYR A 680 -29.56 4.47 -17.67
C TYR A 680 -28.98 3.81 -16.41
N THR A 681 -29.58 4.00 -15.23
CA THR A 681 -28.93 3.58 -13.98
C THR A 681 -28.75 2.06 -13.85
N SER A 682 -29.73 1.26 -14.34
CA SER A 682 -29.55 -0.20 -14.37
C SER A 682 -28.43 -0.67 -15.29
N ARG A 683 -28.03 0.16 -16.26
CA ARG A 683 -26.94 -0.12 -17.21
C ARG A 683 -25.61 0.50 -16.79
N GLY A 684 -25.51 1.03 -15.58
CA GLY A 684 -24.28 1.59 -15.01
C GLY A 684 -24.03 3.06 -15.32
N TYR A 685 -24.99 3.77 -15.96
CA TYR A 685 -24.85 5.20 -16.21
C TYR A 685 -25.02 6.01 -14.94
N VAL A 686 -24.20 7.03 -14.77
CA VAL A 686 -24.45 8.10 -13.82
C VAL A 686 -25.31 9.16 -14.49
N VAL A 687 -26.44 9.44 -13.89
CA VAL A 687 -27.39 10.47 -14.39
C VAL A 687 -27.17 11.72 -13.54
N ILE A 688 -26.70 12.77 -14.16
CA ILE A 688 -26.53 14.08 -13.51
C ILE A 688 -27.74 14.96 -13.93
N TYR A 689 -28.43 15.49 -12.93
CA TYR A 689 -29.43 16.48 -13.14
C TYR A 689 -28.89 17.90 -12.90
N ASP A 690 -28.88 18.74 -13.94
CA ASP A 690 -28.76 20.18 -13.80
C ASP A 690 -30.15 20.72 -13.40
N ARG A 691 -30.34 20.88 -12.11
CA ARG A 691 -31.61 21.10 -11.41
C ARG A 691 -32.49 19.85 -11.33
N TYR A 692 -33.22 19.72 -10.25
CA TYR A 692 -34.09 18.59 -9.99
C TYR A 692 -35.43 19.11 -9.40
N TYR A 693 -36.24 18.21 -8.92
CA TYR A 693 -37.58 18.49 -8.34
C TYR A 693 -37.56 19.55 -7.20
N PHE A 694 -36.42 19.80 -6.59
CA PHE A 694 -36.28 20.82 -5.54
C PHE A 694 -36.65 22.23 -5.99
N ASP A 695 -36.53 22.54 -7.28
CA ASP A 695 -36.94 23.80 -7.86
C ASP A 695 -38.44 23.98 -7.81
N PHE A 696 -39.25 22.90 -7.89
CA PHE A 696 -40.70 22.99 -7.67
C PHE A 696 -41.07 23.31 -6.23
N ILE A 697 -40.21 22.99 -5.27
CA ILE A 697 -40.41 23.26 -3.84
C ILE A 697 -40.01 24.70 -3.51
N ASN A 698 -38.84 25.15 -3.93
CA ASN A 698 -38.23 26.41 -3.51
C ASN A 698 -38.26 27.51 -4.59
N ASP A 699 -38.30 27.18 -5.89
CA ASP A 699 -38.28 28.12 -6.99
C ASP A 699 -39.36 27.80 -8.05
N SER A 700 -40.59 27.52 -7.59
CA SER A 700 -41.73 27.17 -8.45
C SER A 700 -42.08 28.26 -9.47
N LYS A 701 -41.81 29.53 -9.18
CA LYS A 701 -42.00 30.67 -10.08
C LYS A 701 -41.18 30.53 -11.36
N ARG A 702 -40.08 29.85 -11.35
CA ARG A 702 -39.23 29.54 -12.51
C ARG A 702 -39.99 28.71 -13.55
N SER A 703 -40.81 27.78 -13.11
CA SER A 703 -41.72 26.97 -13.96
C SER A 703 -43.09 27.60 -14.18
N ASN A 704 -43.23 28.84 -13.77
CA ASN A 704 -44.53 29.59 -13.83
C ASN A 704 -45.63 28.86 -13.09
N ILE A 705 -45.36 28.36 -11.90
CA ILE A 705 -46.26 27.62 -11.00
C ILE A 705 -46.34 28.42 -9.68
N VAL A 706 -47.59 28.72 -9.29
CA VAL A 706 -47.90 29.39 -8.02
C VAL A 706 -48.79 28.46 -7.20
N LEU A 707 -48.15 27.60 -6.37
CA LEU A 707 -48.86 26.64 -5.52
C LEU A 707 -48.26 26.69 -4.09
N PRO A 708 -49.06 26.30 -3.09
CA PRO A 708 -48.54 26.11 -1.73
C PRO A 708 -47.42 25.10 -1.71
N LYS A 709 -46.28 25.42 -1.04
CA LYS A 709 -45.09 24.60 -0.96
C LYS A 709 -45.34 23.17 -0.42
N ILE A 710 -46.46 23.00 0.35
CA ILE A 710 -46.80 21.69 0.93
C ILE A 710 -47.17 20.67 -0.18
N ILE A 711 -47.79 21.09 -1.26
CA ILE A 711 -48.19 20.22 -2.41
C ILE A 711 -46.91 19.69 -3.08
N SER A 712 -45.96 20.56 -3.37
CA SER A 712 -44.66 20.16 -3.97
C SER A 712 -43.85 19.29 -3.01
N LYS A 713 -43.83 19.57 -1.69
CA LYS A 713 -43.15 18.73 -0.70
C LYS A 713 -43.77 17.33 -0.63
N LEU A 714 -45.11 17.20 -0.63
CA LEU A 714 -45.78 15.89 -0.64
C LEU A 714 -45.46 15.09 -1.91
N GLY A 715 -45.42 15.73 -3.07
CA GLY A 715 -45.07 15.07 -4.33
C GLY A 715 -43.66 14.42 -4.30
N TYR A 716 -42.72 14.98 -3.56
CA TYR A 716 -41.36 14.45 -3.46
C TYR A 716 -41.33 13.04 -2.84
N TYR A 717 -42.29 12.69 -1.94
CA TYR A 717 -42.30 11.37 -1.28
C TYR A 717 -42.51 10.21 -2.24
N LEU A 718 -43.18 10.42 -3.35
CA LEU A 718 -43.46 9.37 -4.35
C LEU A 718 -42.37 9.23 -5.42
N LEU A 719 -41.38 10.09 -5.40
CA LEU A 719 -40.29 10.04 -6.36
C LEU A 719 -39.10 9.21 -5.81
N LEU A 720 -38.36 8.54 -6.71
CA LEU A 720 -37.08 7.91 -6.38
C LEU A 720 -36.10 8.99 -5.90
N LYS A 721 -35.49 8.74 -4.76
CA LYS A 721 -34.51 9.68 -4.17
C LYS A 721 -33.18 9.53 -4.91
N PRO A 722 -32.65 10.62 -5.49
CA PRO A 722 -31.29 10.58 -6.04
C PRO A 722 -30.29 10.22 -4.93
N LYS A 723 -29.23 9.50 -5.29
CA LYS A 723 -28.24 9.09 -4.28
C LYS A 723 -27.46 10.27 -3.72
N PHE A 724 -27.08 11.22 -4.59
CA PHE A 724 -26.34 12.41 -4.20
C PHE A 724 -27.06 13.68 -4.63
N ASN A 725 -27.24 14.61 -3.71
CA ASN A 725 -27.93 15.86 -3.94
C ASN A 725 -27.06 17.01 -3.41
N PHE A 726 -26.60 17.88 -4.31
CA PHE A 726 -25.75 19.00 -3.99
C PHE A 726 -26.46 20.32 -4.26
N PHE A 727 -26.52 21.17 -3.26
CA PHE A 727 -26.96 22.55 -3.41
C PHE A 727 -25.72 23.44 -3.45
N LEU A 728 -25.45 24.07 -4.58
CA LEU A 728 -24.33 24.97 -4.78
C LEU A 728 -24.75 26.43 -4.52
N PHE A 729 -24.05 27.11 -3.64
CA PHE A 729 -24.25 28.52 -3.34
C PHE A 729 -22.90 29.27 -3.30
N ALA A 730 -22.95 30.58 -3.34
CA ALA A 730 -21.83 31.47 -3.10
C ALA A 730 -22.37 32.77 -2.52
N ASP A 731 -21.49 33.66 -2.08
CA ASP A 731 -21.91 34.99 -1.61
C ASP A 731 -22.71 35.73 -2.67
N ALA A 732 -23.75 36.49 -2.24
CA ALA A 732 -24.67 37.14 -3.16
C ALA A 732 -23.95 38.16 -4.06
N ASN A 733 -22.91 38.83 -3.57
CA ASN A 733 -22.14 39.78 -4.39
C ASN A 733 -21.30 39.03 -5.45
N VAL A 734 -20.74 37.84 -5.10
CA VAL A 734 -20.03 36.99 -6.06
C VAL A 734 -20.94 36.51 -7.19
N ILE A 735 -22.18 36.11 -6.83
CA ILE A 735 -23.20 35.71 -7.80
C ILE A 735 -23.57 36.88 -8.71
N LEU A 736 -23.83 38.07 -8.16
CA LEU A 736 -24.19 39.27 -8.91
C LEU A 736 -23.08 39.73 -9.86
N ASN A 737 -21.80 39.55 -9.50
CA ASN A 737 -20.68 39.82 -10.37
C ASN A 737 -20.60 38.84 -11.56
N ARG A 738 -21.01 37.58 -11.35
CA ARG A 738 -21.06 36.54 -12.40
C ARG A 738 -22.29 36.67 -13.30
N LYS A 739 -23.49 37.03 -12.73
CA LYS A 739 -24.75 37.09 -13.44
C LYS A 739 -25.77 37.99 -12.74
N LYS A 740 -26.26 39.01 -13.46
CA LYS A 740 -27.20 40.01 -12.91
C LYS A 740 -28.66 39.70 -13.31
N GLU A 741 -29.19 38.53 -12.92
CA GLU A 741 -30.57 38.13 -13.22
C GLU A 741 -31.53 38.31 -12.03
N LEU A 742 -31.02 38.36 -10.82
CA LEU A 742 -31.76 38.41 -9.56
C LEU A 742 -31.30 39.56 -8.70
N THR A 743 -32.11 39.99 -7.77
CA THR A 743 -31.72 40.95 -6.74
C THR A 743 -30.95 40.27 -5.61
N LYS A 744 -30.10 40.98 -4.89
CA LYS A 744 -29.35 40.46 -3.76
C LYS A 744 -30.26 39.78 -2.74
N ALA A 745 -31.33 40.44 -2.33
CA ALA A 745 -32.32 39.91 -1.39
C ALA A 745 -32.96 38.59 -1.87
N THR A 746 -33.25 38.47 -3.15
CA THR A 746 -33.83 37.23 -3.72
C THR A 746 -32.80 36.09 -3.70
N ILE A 747 -31.49 36.39 -3.95
CA ILE A 747 -30.41 35.36 -3.88
C ILE A 747 -30.28 34.86 -2.47
N GLU A 748 -30.22 35.75 -1.48
CA GLU A 748 -30.10 35.42 -0.05
C GLU A 748 -31.29 34.60 0.46
N GLU A 749 -32.55 35.02 0.09
CA GLU A 749 -33.76 34.29 0.44
C GLU A 749 -33.74 32.86 -0.12
N LEU A 750 -33.45 32.69 -1.41
CA LEU A 750 -33.39 31.37 -2.04
C LEU A 750 -32.32 30.52 -1.48
N THR A 751 -31.10 31.07 -1.21
CA THR A 751 -30.00 30.34 -0.60
C THR A 751 -30.43 29.80 0.76
N LYS A 752 -31.04 30.59 1.59
CA LYS A 752 -31.58 30.18 2.90
C LYS A 752 -32.64 29.09 2.77
N GLU A 753 -33.57 29.21 1.82
CA GLU A 753 -34.63 28.24 1.61
C GLU A 753 -34.12 26.87 1.12
N TYR A 754 -33.16 26.89 0.18
CA TYR A 754 -32.53 25.65 -0.30
C TYR A 754 -31.67 24.98 0.79
N SER A 755 -30.86 25.72 1.52
CA SER A 755 -30.08 25.18 2.64
C SER A 755 -30.99 24.54 3.69
N SER A 756 -32.03 25.24 4.14
CA SER A 756 -33.00 24.69 5.09
C SER A 756 -33.75 23.43 4.56
N LEU A 757 -34.05 23.37 3.26
CA LEU A 757 -34.65 22.17 2.65
C LEU A 757 -33.65 21.00 2.69
N PHE A 758 -32.39 21.22 2.27
CA PHE A 758 -31.35 20.18 2.22
C PHE A 758 -31.03 19.68 3.62
N ASP A 759 -30.89 20.55 4.61
CA ASP A 759 -30.70 20.19 6.02
C ASP A 759 -31.86 19.30 6.52
N SER A 760 -33.10 19.68 6.23
CA SER A 760 -34.28 18.89 6.62
C SER A 760 -34.39 17.52 5.95
N LEU A 761 -33.87 17.40 4.72
CA LEU A 761 -33.82 16.13 3.98
C LEU A 761 -32.65 15.27 4.41
N SER A 762 -31.52 15.86 4.75
CA SER A 762 -30.34 15.16 5.26
C SER A 762 -30.66 14.41 6.57
N VAL A 763 -31.32 15.06 7.52
CA VAL A 763 -31.74 14.44 8.80
C VAL A 763 -32.72 13.26 8.59
N LYS A 764 -33.53 13.29 7.54
CA LYS A 764 -34.59 12.31 7.28
C LYS A 764 -34.14 11.13 6.39
N SER A 765 -32.96 11.21 5.81
CA SER A 765 -32.50 10.25 4.81
C SER A 765 -31.34 9.37 5.30
N ASN A 766 -31.52 8.06 5.27
CA ASN A 766 -30.46 7.10 5.56
C ASN A 766 -29.76 6.57 4.29
N SER A 767 -30.28 6.87 3.10
CA SER A 767 -29.80 6.26 1.83
C SER A 767 -29.37 7.27 0.77
N SER A 768 -29.64 8.54 0.98
CA SER A 768 -29.31 9.64 0.06
C SER A 768 -28.57 10.74 0.79
N VAL A 769 -27.56 11.28 0.14
CA VAL A 769 -26.75 12.39 0.66
C VAL A 769 -27.35 13.70 0.19
N TYR A 770 -27.50 14.67 1.07
CA TYR A 770 -27.94 16.04 0.80
C TYR A 770 -26.94 16.99 1.43
N GLU A 771 -26.26 17.78 0.61
CA GLU A 771 -25.20 18.70 1.07
C GLU A 771 -25.36 20.08 0.43
N SER A 772 -25.15 21.11 1.23
CA SER A 772 -25.04 22.50 0.79
C SER A 772 -23.57 22.87 0.73
N ILE A 773 -23.08 23.27 -0.46
CA ILE A 773 -21.64 23.50 -0.72
C ILE A 773 -21.44 24.96 -1.14
N ASN A 774 -20.54 25.68 -0.45
CA ASN A 774 -20.06 26.99 -0.88
C ASN A 774 -19.11 26.82 -2.07
N ASN A 775 -19.49 27.35 -3.25
CA ASN A 775 -18.76 27.22 -4.50
C ASN A 775 -18.01 28.52 -4.84
N GLU A 776 -17.20 28.98 -3.92
CA GLU A 776 -16.29 30.11 -4.17
C GLU A 776 -14.99 29.63 -4.83
N GLU A 777 -14.44 28.52 -4.34
CA GLU A 777 -13.26 27.86 -4.89
C GLU A 777 -13.64 26.57 -5.61
N LEU A 778 -13.44 26.55 -6.92
CA LEU A 778 -13.88 25.45 -7.78
C LEU A 778 -13.20 24.11 -7.41
N ASP A 779 -11.89 24.09 -7.21
CA ASP A 779 -11.14 22.85 -6.96
C ASP A 779 -11.51 22.22 -5.61
N VAL A 780 -11.71 23.04 -4.58
CA VAL A 780 -12.20 22.58 -3.26
C VAL A 780 -13.58 21.94 -3.41
N THR A 781 -14.48 22.61 -4.13
CA THR A 781 -15.84 22.09 -4.42
C THR A 781 -15.79 20.76 -5.16
N LEU A 782 -14.97 20.66 -6.22
CA LEU A 782 -14.87 19.43 -7.03
C LEU A 782 -14.30 18.27 -6.22
N ASN A 783 -13.25 18.50 -5.43
CA ASN A 783 -12.63 17.47 -4.61
C ASN A 783 -13.58 16.98 -3.52
N HIS A 784 -14.33 17.88 -2.89
CA HIS A 784 -15.34 17.52 -1.89
C HIS A 784 -16.45 16.65 -2.50
N ILE A 785 -17.01 17.04 -3.67
CA ILE A 785 -18.06 16.26 -4.35
C ILE A 785 -17.55 14.88 -4.77
N VAL A 786 -16.33 14.78 -5.35
CA VAL A 786 -15.75 13.50 -5.76
C VAL A 786 -15.54 12.60 -4.54
N LYS A 787 -15.01 13.14 -3.46
CA LYS A 787 -14.81 12.41 -2.20
C LYS A 787 -16.13 11.88 -1.64
N THR A 788 -17.17 12.72 -1.59
CA THR A 788 -18.51 12.32 -1.14
C THR A 788 -19.09 11.20 -2.00
N ILE A 789 -18.99 11.32 -3.36
CA ILE A 789 -19.49 10.29 -4.28
C ILE A 789 -18.78 8.95 -4.11
N ILE A 790 -17.50 8.94 -3.80
CA ILE A 790 -16.70 7.71 -3.72
C ILE A 790 -16.79 7.07 -2.34
N LEU A 791 -16.85 7.85 -1.27
CA LEU A 791 -16.88 7.33 0.10
C LEU A 791 -18.24 6.75 0.49
N ALA A 792 -19.33 7.28 -0.06
CA ALA A 792 -20.67 6.74 0.14
C ALA A 792 -20.97 5.57 -0.80
#